data_d0180255823d20c71e7c101858f98ed0
#
_entry.id   d0180255823d20c71e7c101858f98ed0
#
_cell.length_a   1.000
_cell.length_b   1.000
_cell.length_c   1.000
_cell.angle_alpha   90.00
_cell.angle_beta   90.00
_cell.angle_gamma   90.00
#
_symmetry.space_group_name_H-M   'P 1'
#
loop_
_entity.id
_entity.type
_entity.pdbx_description
1 polymer ?
#
loop_
_entity_poly.entity_id
_entity_poly.type
_entity_poly.pdbx_seq_one_letter_code
_entity_poly.pdbx_strand_id
1 'polypeptide(L)'
;MNNFFAELKRRNVYKVAVAYAVASWLLIQIATQVFPFFEIPNWAVRLVVLILIIGFPIALILSWAFEITPEGIVRESEVQADKSITHHTGRKIVALTAVLAVLAAGLLAFQLWGPKGSTSTVQTSAPIESAGPIPDKSVAVLPFENLSDDKSNAYFTEGIQDEILTRLSKIAALKVISRTSTMKYKSTPDNLRDIGKQLGVAHILEGSVQRIANAVHVNVQLIKAATDEHLWAESYNRKLDDVFGVEGEVASAIADQLNAKLSGTEHKAVTEKPTQNTSAYDAYLRGLSIEHDQYGYEGYQRATEAYAQAVQLDPKFALAWARLAVLRSFLYFNSVERSVNTPVAVKEAADHAMALAPEAGESWIAKGAHAYRILRDFEGAVAAYKEAQRRLPNNSFVLQNLAFVQRRVGRWQEAETNFKKALELDPRDISLLSAVGGEFYMYLRRFDDARGVLDRALEIAPDSETAHAIKANILQSEGRLAEAAQQLERVPQNSTEDYVVSSRITQKIYERDFEDAIRVIEQKLNSIPSGRPLDSITEAALVQLGFCQEWSSRHGDAQQSFSRAVESIKPTEDTVVAPEANGVPSTLALAYAGLGEKQKALEQAQRGVNDYHADAVNKPAAEAVLAQIQARFGDLDSAIAALPHLLEVPAGLTIASLKFDPMWDPLRKDPRFEKLLADNSKK
;
A
#
# COMPACT_ATOMS: atom_id res chain seq x y z
N MET A 1 -4.52 56.46 -31.54
CA MET A 1 -4.35 55.77 -30.24
C MET A 1 -4.52 56.70 -29.04
N ASN A 2 -4.15 57.96 -29.06
CA ASN A 2 -4.26 58.83 -27.88
C ASN A 2 -5.68 59.13 -27.38
N ASN A 3 -6.71 59.07 -28.23
CA ASN A 3 -8.10 59.31 -27.82
C ASN A 3 -8.72 58.15 -27.06
N PHE A 4 -8.33 56.88 -27.33
CA PHE A 4 -8.88 55.70 -26.68
C PHE A 4 -8.48 55.63 -25.19
N PHE A 5 -7.21 55.84 -24.86
CA PHE A 5 -6.76 55.83 -23.46
C PHE A 5 -7.31 57.03 -22.65
N ALA A 6 -7.50 58.17 -23.30
CA ALA A 6 -8.13 59.35 -22.65
C ALA A 6 -9.61 59.05 -22.31
N GLU A 7 -10.32 58.32 -23.19
CA GLU A 7 -11.70 57.90 -23.01
C GLU A 7 -11.83 56.86 -21.87
N LEU A 8 -10.97 55.83 -21.81
CA LEU A 8 -10.92 54.85 -20.72
C LEU A 8 -10.65 55.52 -19.35
N LYS A 9 -9.81 56.57 -19.34
CA LYS A 9 -9.50 57.32 -18.12
C LYS A 9 -10.70 58.18 -17.69
N ARG A 10 -11.41 58.80 -18.64
CA ARG A 10 -12.62 59.57 -18.38
C ARG A 10 -13.74 58.75 -17.81
N ARG A 11 -13.93 57.52 -18.29
CA ARG A 11 -14.99 56.57 -17.89
C ARG A 11 -14.67 55.74 -16.63
N ASN A 12 -13.57 56.03 -15.93
CA ASN A 12 -13.14 55.31 -14.72
C ASN A 12 -12.93 53.78 -14.91
N VAL A 13 -12.91 53.22 -16.14
CA VAL A 13 -12.77 51.79 -16.44
C VAL A 13 -11.52 51.20 -15.80
N TYR A 14 -10.40 51.94 -15.77
CA TYR A 14 -9.17 51.49 -15.12
C TYR A 14 -9.32 51.31 -13.59
N LYS A 15 -10.15 52.13 -12.91
CA LYS A 15 -10.40 52.03 -11.48
C LYS A 15 -11.25 50.79 -11.16
N VAL A 16 -12.20 50.46 -12.05
CA VAL A 16 -12.99 49.25 -11.94
C VAL A 16 -12.12 48.04 -12.18
N ALA A 17 -11.21 48.04 -13.15
CA ALA A 17 -10.25 46.98 -13.41
C ALA A 17 -9.38 46.69 -12.16
N VAL A 18 -8.82 47.73 -11.54
CA VAL A 18 -7.99 47.61 -10.34
C VAL A 18 -8.82 47.07 -9.14
N ALA A 19 -10.01 47.66 -8.93
CA ALA A 19 -10.90 47.21 -7.85
C ALA A 19 -11.32 45.76 -8.02
N TYR A 20 -11.65 45.33 -9.25
CA TYR A 20 -11.98 43.96 -9.58
C TYR A 20 -10.81 43.02 -9.32
N ALA A 21 -9.61 43.36 -9.73
CA ALA A 21 -8.41 42.53 -9.51
C ALA A 21 -8.12 42.34 -8.02
N VAL A 22 -8.21 43.42 -7.20
CA VAL A 22 -8.01 43.34 -5.74
C VAL A 22 -9.09 42.50 -5.09
N ALA A 23 -10.37 42.71 -5.45
CA ALA A 23 -11.48 41.90 -4.90
C ALA A 23 -11.39 40.44 -5.29
N SER A 24 -11.04 40.16 -6.56
CA SER A 24 -10.84 38.78 -7.04
C SER A 24 -9.70 38.07 -6.31
N TRP A 25 -8.57 38.75 -6.12
CA TRP A 25 -7.45 38.20 -5.35
C TRP A 25 -7.86 37.87 -3.91
N LEU A 26 -8.60 38.78 -3.26
CA LEU A 26 -9.10 38.53 -1.88
C LEU A 26 -10.06 37.36 -1.82
N LEU A 27 -10.99 37.23 -2.78
CA LEU A 27 -11.93 36.10 -2.84
C LEU A 27 -11.21 34.77 -3.08
N ILE A 28 -10.17 34.75 -3.92
CA ILE A 28 -9.35 33.55 -4.13
C ILE A 28 -8.63 33.16 -2.82
N GLN A 29 -8.06 34.15 -2.10
CA GLN A 29 -7.41 33.90 -0.81
C GLN A 29 -8.38 33.34 0.24
N ILE A 30 -9.58 33.94 0.33
CA ILE A 30 -10.62 33.43 1.24
C ILE A 30 -11.03 32.01 0.82
N ALA A 31 -11.30 31.75 -0.46
CA ALA A 31 -11.69 30.43 -0.94
C ALA A 31 -10.62 29.36 -0.65
N THR A 32 -9.34 29.67 -0.89
CA THR A 32 -8.24 28.74 -0.61
C THR A 32 -8.02 28.43 0.87
N GLN A 33 -8.38 29.35 1.77
CA GLN A 33 -8.22 29.16 3.22
C GLN A 33 -9.46 28.59 3.89
N VAL A 34 -10.65 28.96 3.41
CA VAL A 34 -11.93 28.63 4.07
C VAL A 34 -12.51 27.31 3.54
N PHE A 35 -12.39 27.04 2.22
CA PHE A 35 -12.97 25.84 1.61
C PHE A 35 -12.47 24.52 2.21
N PRO A 36 -11.16 24.37 2.50
CA PRO A 36 -10.67 23.17 3.19
C PRO A 36 -11.30 22.97 4.59
N PHE A 37 -11.63 24.06 5.30
CA PHE A 37 -12.25 24.01 6.62
C PHE A 37 -13.68 23.44 6.60
N PHE A 38 -14.38 23.59 5.47
CA PHE A 38 -15.75 23.10 5.26
C PHE A 38 -15.76 21.85 4.36
N GLU A 39 -14.61 21.19 4.15
CA GLU A 39 -14.45 20.00 3.30
C GLU A 39 -14.96 20.19 1.87
N ILE A 40 -14.96 21.45 1.38
CA ILE A 40 -15.39 21.78 0.03
C ILE A 40 -14.31 21.29 -0.95
N PRO A 41 -14.64 20.46 -1.97
CA PRO A 41 -13.66 19.89 -2.88
C PRO A 41 -12.87 20.96 -3.65
N ASN A 42 -11.60 20.68 -3.97
CA ASN A 42 -10.69 21.60 -4.68
C ASN A 42 -11.20 22.09 -6.05
N TRP A 43 -12.12 21.35 -6.69
CA TRP A 43 -12.72 21.82 -7.94
C TRP A 43 -13.56 23.08 -7.74
N ALA A 44 -14.12 23.32 -6.56
CA ALA A 44 -14.91 24.51 -6.25
C ALA A 44 -14.03 25.77 -6.24
N VAL A 45 -12.78 25.68 -5.75
CA VAL A 45 -11.82 26.79 -5.85
C VAL A 45 -11.51 27.11 -7.32
N ARG A 46 -11.31 26.08 -8.16
CA ARG A 46 -11.09 26.22 -9.61
C ARG A 46 -12.29 26.87 -10.29
N LEU A 47 -13.50 26.51 -9.88
CA LEU A 47 -14.74 27.12 -10.39
C LEU A 47 -14.83 28.61 -10.02
N VAL A 48 -14.50 28.99 -8.78
CA VAL A 48 -14.45 30.40 -8.35
C VAL A 48 -13.47 31.19 -9.21
N VAL A 49 -12.25 30.66 -9.43
CA VAL A 49 -11.25 31.33 -10.30
C VAL A 49 -11.77 31.47 -11.73
N LEU A 50 -12.41 30.45 -12.29
CA LEU A 50 -12.99 30.50 -13.64
C LEU A 50 -14.09 31.54 -13.74
N ILE A 51 -15.00 31.62 -12.77
CA ILE A 51 -16.07 32.65 -12.72
C ILE A 51 -15.46 34.07 -12.67
N LEU A 52 -14.40 34.28 -11.88
CA LEU A 52 -13.73 35.57 -11.78
C LEU A 52 -13.01 35.93 -13.07
N ILE A 53 -12.41 34.98 -13.77
CA ILE A 53 -11.77 35.23 -15.09
C ILE A 53 -12.83 35.63 -16.13
N ILE A 54 -13.96 34.92 -16.19
CA ILE A 54 -15.06 35.24 -17.13
C ILE A 54 -15.75 36.56 -16.76
N GLY A 55 -15.90 36.83 -15.47
CA GLY A 55 -16.52 38.07 -14.96
C GLY A 55 -15.71 39.32 -15.24
N PHE A 56 -14.39 39.23 -15.37
CA PHE A 56 -13.52 40.40 -15.60
C PHE A 56 -13.86 41.16 -16.86
N PRO A 57 -13.89 40.59 -18.09
CA PRO A 57 -14.27 41.29 -19.29
C PRO A 57 -15.71 41.82 -19.24
N ILE A 58 -16.63 41.07 -18.60
CA ILE A 58 -18.02 41.51 -18.44
C ILE A 58 -18.07 42.81 -17.59
N ALA A 59 -17.35 42.83 -16.47
CA ALA A 59 -17.27 43.99 -15.58
C ALA A 59 -16.68 45.24 -16.31
N LEU A 60 -15.68 45.04 -17.15
CA LEU A 60 -15.11 46.11 -17.96
C LEU A 60 -16.09 46.65 -19.02
N ILE A 61 -16.82 45.74 -19.70
CA ILE A 61 -17.84 46.13 -20.70
C ILE A 61 -18.98 46.90 -20.01
N LEU A 62 -19.46 46.43 -18.87
CA LEU A 62 -20.53 47.12 -18.11
C LEU A 62 -20.06 48.46 -17.60
N SER A 63 -18.81 48.57 -17.10
CA SER A 63 -18.24 49.88 -16.68
C SER A 63 -18.01 50.87 -17.83
N TRP A 64 -17.85 50.33 -19.05
CA TRP A 64 -17.73 51.16 -20.25
C TRP A 64 -19.08 51.61 -20.79
N ALA A 65 -20.13 50.75 -20.68
CA ALA A 65 -21.45 50.98 -21.31
C ALA A 65 -22.44 51.75 -20.41
N PHE A 66 -22.26 51.68 -19.07
CA PHE A 66 -23.21 52.21 -18.10
C PHE A 66 -22.53 53.11 -17.06
N GLU A 67 -23.24 54.18 -16.64
CA GLU A 67 -22.86 55.06 -15.53
C GLU A 67 -23.91 55.01 -14.41
N ILE A 68 -23.44 55.04 -13.15
CA ILE A 68 -24.31 55.10 -11.97
C ILE A 68 -24.63 56.56 -11.71
N THR A 69 -25.92 56.95 -11.84
CA THR A 69 -26.44 58.27 -11.51
C THR A 69 -27.29 58.22 -10.25
N PRO A 70 -27.66 59.38 -9.63
CA PRO A 70 -28.59 59.40 -8.48
C PRO A 70 -29.96 58.78 -8.78
N GLU A 71 -30.36 58.74 -10.03
CA GLU A 71 -31.63 58.21 -10.54
C GLU A 71 -31.57 56.72 -10.92
N GLY A 72 -30.36 56.09 -10.88
CA GLY A 72 -30.14 54.66 -11.23
C GLY A 72 -29.01 54.42 -12.21
N ILE A 73 -28.97 53.21 -12.82
CA ILE A 73 -28.00 52.80 -13.83
C ILE A 73 -28.54 53.22 -15.21
N VAL A 74 -27.86 54.13 -15.87
CA VAL A 74 -28.27 54.70 -17.19
C VAL A 74 -27.17 54.47 -18.23
N ARG A 75 -27.52 54.35 -19.51
CA ARG A 75 -26.56 54.28 -20.60
C ARG A 75 -25.80 55.60 -20.70
N GLU A 76 -24.48 55.55 -20.80
CA GLU A 76 -23.65 56.76 -20.81
C GLU A 76 -24.00 57.73 -21.95
N SER A 77 -24.51 57.24 -23.09
CA SER A 77 -24.99 58.06 -24.19
C SER A 77 -26.19 58.96 -23.83
N GLU A 78 -26.85 58.72 -22.71
CA GLU A 78 -28.06 59.42 -22.24
C GLU A 78 -27.77 60.39 -21.05
N VAL A 79 -26.52 60.43 -20.54
CA VAL A 79 -26.15 61.22 -19.38
C VAL A 79 -25.80 62.64 -19.82
N GLN A 80 -26.54 63.62 -19.32
CA GLN A 80 -26.21 65.08 -19.52
C GLN A 80 -25.01 65.47 -18.69
N ALA A 81 -24.11 66.28 -19.20
CA ALA A 81 -22.84 66.68 -18.61
C ALA A 81 -22.97 67.26 -17.18
N ASP A 82 -24.07 67.97 -16.89
CA ASP A 82 -24.36 68.58 -15.58
C ASP A 82 -24.85 67.55 -14.50
N LYS A 83 -25.24 66.30 -14.88
CA LYS A 83 -25.76 65.27 -13.99
C LYS A 83 -24.76 64.13 -13.75
N SER A 84 -23.60 64.12 -14.37
CA SER A 84 -22.59 63.09 -14.20
C SER A 84 -21.91 63.17 -12.84
N ILE A 85 -21.97 62.07 -12.04
CA ILE A 85 -21.31 61.93 -10.75
C ILE A 85 -20.01 61.14 -10.81
N THR A 86 -19.41 60.97 -12.00
CA THR A 86 -18.19 60.22 -12.27
C THR A 86 -17.06 60.53 -11.30
N HIS A 87 -16.95 61.84 -10.90
CA HIS A 87 -15.93 62.30 -9.96
C HIS A 87 -16.18 61.80 -8.52
N HIS A 88 -17.45 61.70 -8.10
CA HIS A 88 -17.86 61.19 -6.79
C HIS A 88 -17.82 59.68 -6.74
N THR A 89 -18.27 58.99 -7.77
CA THR A 89 -18.23 57.54 -7.92
C THR A 89 -16.77 57.04 -7.98
N GLY A 90 -15.92 57.75 -8.73
CA GLY A 90 -14.49 57.45 -8.80
C GLY A 90 -13.78 57.57 -7.44
N ARG A 91 -14.17 58.51 -6.55
CA ARG A 91 -13.63 58.61 -5.18
C ARG A 91 -14.11 57.48 -4.27
N LYS A 92 -15.37 57.07 -4.38
CA LYS A 92 -15.91 55.93 -3.62
C LYS A 92 -15.24 54.59 -4.02
N ILE A 93 -15.03 54.39 -5.32
CA ILE A 93 -14.33 53.18 -5.81
C ILE A 93 -12.86 53.17 -5.30
N VAL A 94 -12.16 54.30 -5.36
CA VAL A 94 -10.79 54.41 -4.83
C VAL A 94 -10.76 54.17 -3.31
N ALA A 95 -11.71 54.73 -2.56
CA ALA A 95 -11.80 54.50 -1.12
C ALA A 95 -12.07 53.02 -0.79
N LEU A 96 -13.01 52.38 -1.49
CA LEU A 96 -13.29 50.92 -1.31
C LEU A 96 -12.09 50.07 -1.67
N THR A 97 -11.42 50.40 -2.80
CA THR A 97 -10.20 49.65 -3.22
C THR A 97 -9.07 49.85 -2.21
N ALA A 98 -8.91 51.06 -1.64
CA ALA A 98 -7.93 51.29 -0.59
C ALA A 98 -8.22 50.49 0.69
N VAL A 99 -9.47 50.39 1.10
CA VAL A 99 -9.87 49.57 2.23
C VAL A 99 -9.57 48.07 1.98
N LEU A 100 -9.94 47.57 0.79
CA LEU A 100 -9.65 46.19 0.39
C LEU A 100 -8.14 45.93 0.29
N ALA A 101 -7.36 46.88 -0.22
CA ALA A 101 -5.90 46.80 -0.29
C ALA A 101 -5.26 46.79 1.12
N VAL A 102 -5.78 47.57 2.07
CA VAL A 102 -5.30 47.56 3.46
C VAL A 102 -5.66 46.22 4.14
N LEU A 103 -6.85 45.67 3.90
CA LEU A 103 -7.22 44.32 4.41
C LEU A 103 -6.33 43.24 3.79
N ALA A 104 -6.06 43.33 2.49
CA ALA A 104 -5.16 42.42 1.78
C ALA A 104 -3.72 42.52 2.33
N ALA A 105 -3.21 43.71 2.54
CA ALA A 105 -1.90 43.93 3.14
C ALA A 105 -1.83 43.44 4.60
N GLY A 106 -2.90 43.65 5.37
CA GLY A 106 -3.03 43.15 6.74
C GLY A 106 -3.00 41.63 6.81
N LEU A 107 -3.71 40.93 5.90
CA LEU A 107 -3.68 39.47 5.78
C LEU A 107 -2.29 38.97 5.35
N LEU A 108 -1.64 39.65 4.41
CA LEU A 108 -0.29 39.33 3.98
C LEU A 108 0.73 39.53 5.12
N ALA A 109 0.64 40.61 5.86
CA ALA A 109 1.48 40.91 7.00
C ALA A 109 1.22 39.90 8.14
N PHE A 110 -0.03 39.47 8.36
CA PHE A 110 -0.37 38.42 9.31
C PHE A 110 0.21 37.07 8.89
N GLN A 111 0.24 36.75 7.59
CA GLN A 111 0.89 35.53 7.08
C GLN A 111 2.41 35.57 7.22
N LEU A 112 3.03 36.74 7.06
CA LEU A 112 4.48 36.91 7.12
C LEU A 112 5.01 37.11 8.55
N TRP A 113 4.25 37.79 9.43
CA TRP A 113 4.68 38.21 10.75
C TRP A 113 3.73 37.82 11.88
N GLY A 114 2.59 37.21 11.61
CA GLY A 114 1.71 36.65 12.64
C GLY A 114 2.48 35.67 13.52
N PRO A 115 2.12 35.53 14.83
CA PRO A 115 2.70 34.48 15.64
C PRO A 115 2.46 33.19 14.89
N LYS A 116 3.54 32.59 14.40
CA LYS A 116 3.53 31.19 13.98
C LYS A 116 3.10 30.45 15.23
N GLY A 117 1.79 30.24 15.37
CA GLY A 117 1.27 29.28 16.31
C GLY A 117 2.14 28.08 16.13
N SER A 118 2.66 27.51 17.19
CA SER A 118 3.39 26.28 17.20
C SER A 118 2.51 25.23 16.50
N THR A 119 2.43 25.28 15.19
CA THR A 119 2.39 24.09 14.39
C THR A 119 3.62 23.38 14.90
N SER A 120 3.40 22.36 15.71
CA SER A 120 4.39 21.31 15.85
C SER A 120 4.94 21.18 14.45
N THR A 121 6.15 21.67 14.25
CA THR A 121 6.92 21.27 13.11
C THR A 121 6.84 19.76 13.21
N VAL A 122 5.92 19.18 12.43
CA VAL A 122 6.19 17.90 11.85
C VAL A 122 7.58 18.14 11.31
N GLN A 123 8.58 17.72 12.07
CA GLN A 123 9.89 17.49 11.52
C GLN A 123 9.56 16.64 10.31
N THR A 124 9.55 17.27 9.17
CA THR A 124 9.60 16.57 7.90
C THR A 124 10.79 15.67 8.10
N SER A 125 10.51 14.41 8.38
CA SER A 125 11.48 13.33 8.35
C SER A 125 12.30 13.66 7.13
N ALA A 126 13.61 13.75 7.27
CA ALA A 126 14.49 14.11 6.17
C ALA A 126 13.96 13.36 4.95
N PRO A 127 13.73 14.02 3.81
CA PRO A 127 13.21 13.32 2.64
C PRO A 127 14.09 12.10 2.49
N ILE A 128 13.50 10.90 2.51
CA ILE A 128 14.23 9.71 2.07
C ILE A 128 14.85 10.17 0.77
N GLU A 129 16.17 10.29 0.76
CA GLU A 129 17.05 10.94 -0.21
C GLU A 129 16.31 11.29 -1.50
N SER A 130 16.26 12.57 -1.85
CA SER A 130 15.70 13.04 -3.11
C SER A 130 16.08 12.03 -4.18
N ALA A 131 15.10 11.46 -4.86
CA ALA A 131 15.30 10.44 -5.88
C ALA A 131 16.51 10.88 -6.71
N GLY A 132 17.58 10.08 -6.69
CA GLY A 132 18.78 10.35 -7.48
C GLY A 132 18.39 10.59 -8.93
N PRO A 133 19.28 11.07 -9.79
CA PRO A 133 18.95 11.34 -11.18
C PRO A 133 18.28 10.11 -11.79
N ILE A 134 17.14 10.33 -12.47
CA ILE A 134 16.37 9.26 -13.12
C ILE A 134 17.32 8.51 -14.07
N PRO A 135 17.49 7.18 -13.93
CA PRO A 135 18.40 6.43 -14.78
C PRO A 135 17.92 6.45 -16.25
N ASP A 136 18.82 6.76 -17.20
CA ASP A 136 18.47 6.78 -18.63
C ASP A 136 17.95 5.40 -19.12
N LYS A 137 18.44 4.30 -18.56
CA LYS A 137 17.97 2.94 -18.85
C LYS A 137 16.88 2.49 -17.90
N SER A 138 15.81 3.26 -17.85
CA SER A 138 14.64 2.96 -17.01
C SER A 138 13.35 3.05 -17.81
N VAL A 139 12.44 2.10 -17.58
CA VAL A 139 11.18 1.97 -18.32
C VAL A 139 10.03 1.57 -17.40
N ALA A 140 8.86 2.16 -17.66
CA ALA A 140 7.58 1.73 -17.12
C ALA A 140 6.68 1.28 -18.27
N VAL A 141 6.04 0.12 -18.13
CA VAL A 141 5.04 -0.38 -19.08
C VAL A 141 3.67 0.01 -18.55
N LEU A 142 2.98 0.93 -19.22
CA LEU A 142 1.63 1.34 -18.84
C LEU A 142 0.60 0.27 -19.23
N PRO A 143 -0.58 0.26 -18.61
CA PRO A 143 -1.66 -0.63 -18.98
C PRO A 143 -2.04 -0.47 -20.45
N PHE A 144 -2.01 -1.59 -21.20
CA PHE A 144 -2.35 -1.58 -22.61
C PHE A 144 -3.87 -1.42 -22.82
N GLU A 145 -4.24 -0.76 -23.88
CA GLU A 145 -5.63 -0.58 -24.26
C GLU A 145 -6.17 -1.83 -24.96
N ASN A 146 -7.31 -2.33 -24.49
CA ASN A 146 -8.02 -3.43 -25.16
C ASN A 146 -8.92 -2.86 -26.27
N LEU A 147 -8.51 -3.05 -27.52
CA LEU A 147 -9.27 -2.64 -28.72
C LEU A 147 -10.12 -3.78 -29.31
N SER A 148 -10.25 -4.92 -28.61
CA SER A 148 -11.11 -6.02 -29.03
C SER A 148 -12.59 -5.65 -28.86
N ASP A 149 -13.44 -6.08 -29.79
CA ASP A 149 -14.89 -5.88 -29.72
C ASP A 149 -15.49 -6.57 -28.48
N ASP A 150 -14.98 -7.75 -28.13
CA ASP A 150 -15.37 -8.49 -26.94
C ASP A 150 -14.52 -8.04 -25.73
N LYS A 151 -15.18 -7.35 -24.79
CA LYS A 151 -14.59 -6.88 -23.55
C LYS A 151 -14.07 -8.02 -22.65
N SER A 152 -14.57 -9.25 -22.84
CA SER A 152 -14.07 -10.42 -22.10
C SER A 152 -12.62 -10.77 -22.42
N ASN A 153 -12.05 -10.20 -23.50
CA ASN A 153 -10.63 -10.33 -23.85
C ASN A 153 -9.69 -9.39 -23.07
N ALA A 154 -10.17 -8.61 -22.09
CA ALA A 154 -9.33 -7.73 -21.30
C ALA A 154 -8.16 -8.47 -20.62
N TYR A 155 -8.42 -9.68 -20.07
CA TYR A 155 -7.39 -10.52 -19.45
C TYR A 155 -6.24 -10.84 -20.41
N PHE A 156 -6.54 -11.00 -21.70
CA PHE A 156 -5.52 -11.31 -22.71
C PHE A 156 -4.60 -10.11 -22.94
N THR A 157 -5.16 -8.90 -23.06
CA THR A 157 -4.40 -7.65 -23.18
C THR A 157 -3.50 -7.43 -21.98
N GLU A 158 -4.03 -7.63 -20.78
CA GLU A 158 -3.30 -7.49 -19.53
C GLU A 158 -2.19 -8.53 -19.40
N GLY A 159 -2.47 -9.77 -19.83
CA GLY A 159 -1.47 -10.84 -19.81
C GLY A 159 -0.30 -10.58 -20.78
N ILE A 160 -0.55 -10.05 -21.98
CA ILE A 160 0.52 -9.66 -22.93
C ILE A 160 1.39 -8.55 -22.33
N GLN A 161 0.78 -7.53 -21.72
CA GLN A 161 1.51 -6.47 -21.03
C GLN A 161 2.41 -7.03 -19.91
N ASP A 162 1.87 -7.93 -19.09
CA ASP A 162 2.57 -8.52 -17.94
C ASP A 162 3.74 -9.41 -18.39
N GLU A 163 3.57 -10.16 -19.48
CA GLU A 163 4.66 -10.95 -20.08
C GLU A 163 5.77 -10.06 -20.65
N ILE A 164 5.44 -8.95 -21.32
CA ILE A 164 6.43 -7.96 -21.78
C ILE A 164 7.22 -7.42 -20.58
N LEU A 165 6.53 -7.01 -19.51
CA LEU A 165 7.16 -6.53 -18.28
C LEU A 165 8.05 -7.59 -17.64
N THR A 166 7.57 -8.83 -17.55
CA THR A 166 8.33 -9.97 -17.02
C THR A 166 9.60 -10.21 -17.81
N ARG A 167 9.55 -10.16 -19.16
CA ARG A 167 10.74 -10.31 -20.00
C ARG A 167 11.72 -9.15 -19.85
N LEU A 168 11.24 -7.91 -19.77
CA LEU A 168 12.07 -6.73 -19.49
C LEU A 168 12.77 -6.84 -18.14
N SER A 169 12.11 -7.40 -17.13
CA SER A 169 12.68 -7.56 -15.78
C SER A 169 13.88 -8.51 -15.73
N LYS A 170 14.06 -9.36 -16.75
CA LYS A 170 15.21 -10.27 -16.91
C LYS A 170 16.48 -9.55 -17.37
N ILE A 171 16.36 -8.31 -17.85
CA ILE A 171 17.48 -7.54 -18.41
C ILE A 171 18.14 -6.73 -17.31
N ALA A 172 19.33 -7.14 -16.86
CA ALA A 172 20.00 -6.54 -15.71
C ALA A 172 20.38 -5.06 -15.93
N ALA A 173 20.61 -4.64 -17.17
CA ALA A 173 20.98 -3.27 -17.53
C ALA A 173 19.82 -2.28 -17.47
N LEU A 174 18.56 -2.73 -17.34
CA LEU A 174 17.36 -1.89 -17.27
C LEU A 174 16.87 -1.75 -15.83
N LYS A 175 16.33 -0.60 -15.47
CA LYS A 175 15.42 -0.43 -14.35
C LYS A 175 13.99 -0.56 -14.89
N VAL A 176 13.24 -1.56 -14.43
CA VAL A 176 11.88 -1.82 -14.89
C VAL A 176 10.91 -1.63 -13.72
N ILE A 177 9.91 -0.77 -13.90
CA ILE A 177 8.88 -0.55 -12.88
C ILE A 177 7.86 -1.67 -12.91
N SER A 178 7.48 -2.15 -11.73
CA SER A 178 6.48 -3.18 -11.54
C SER A 178 5.09 -2.75 -12.03
N ARG A 179 4.30 -3.73 -12.47
CA ARG A 179 2.91 -3.55 -12.90
C ARG A 179 2.06 -2.82 -11.84
N THR A 180 2.19 -3.17 -10.56
CA THR A 180 1.42 -2.60 -9.44
C THR A 180 1.49 -1.08 -9.42
N SER A 181 2.69 -0.52 -9.63
CA SER A 181 2.89 0.93 -9.67
C SER A 181 2.30 1.60 -10.92
N THR A 182 2.09 0.88 -12.03
CA THR A 182 1.59 1.44 -13.30
C THR A 182 0.06 1.31 -13.46
N MET A 183 -0.60 0.42 -12.73
CA MET A 183 -2.02 0.11 -12.86
C MET A 183 -2.96 1.31 -12.73
N LYS A 184 -2.63 2.30 -11.90
CA LYS A 184 -3.45 3.51 -11.74
C LYS A 184 -3.59 4.35 -13.02
N TYR A 185 -2.68 4.17 -13.97
CA TYR A 185 -2.67 4.92 -15.23
C TYR A 185 -3.54 4.27 -16.32
N LYS A 186 -4.31 3.25 -15.97
CA LYS A 186 -5.31 2.64 -16.85
C LYS A 186 -6.39 3.67 -17.17
N SER A 187 -6.53 4.02 -18.44
CA SER A 187 -7.54 4.97 -18.95
C SER A 187 -7.45 6.41 -18.41
N THR A 188 -6.31 6.85 -17.89
CA THR A 188 -6.08 8.24 -17.46
C THR A 188 -5.28 9.01 -18.51
N PRO A 189 -5.76 10.18 -18.97
CA PRO A 189 -5.01 11.05 -19.87
C PRO A 189 -3.97 11.88 -19.11
N ASP A 190 -3.20 11.24 -18.24
CA ASP A 190 -2.15 11.92 -17.48
C ASP A 190 -0.97 12.28 -18.40
N ASN A 191 -0.31 13.38 -18.11
CA ASN A 191 0.88 13.81 -18.84
C ASN A 191 2.04 12.81 -18.59
N LEU A 192 2.59 12.21 -19.65
CA LEU A 192 3.67 11.21 -19.57
C LEU A 192 4.90 11.72 -18.81
N ARG A 193 5.17 13.01 -18.86
CA ARG A 193 6.25 13.64 -18.09
C ARG A 193 6.03 13.53 -16.58
N ASP A 194 4.79 13.70 -16.13
CA ASP A 194 4.44 13.59 -14.71
C ASP A 194 4.42 12.13 -14.27
N ILE A 195 3.94 11.24 -15.13
CA ILE A 195 4.04 9.79 -14.89
C ILE A 195 5.50 9.36 -14.74
N GLY A 196 6.37 9.77 -15.67
CA GLY A 196 7.80 9.46 -15.62
C GLY A 196 8.46 9.94 -14.33
N LYS A 197 8.12 11.14 -13.84
CA LYS A 197 8.60 11.66 -12.55
C LYS A 197 8.08 10.85 -11.37
N GLN A 198 6.77 10.54 -11.35
CA GLN A 198 6.15 9.79 -10.25
C GLN A 198 6.70 8.37 -10.12
N LEU A 199 7.03 7.72 -11.26
CA LEU A 199 7.60 6.39 -11.32
C LEU A 199 9.14 6.37 -11.29
N GLY A 200 9.79 7.52 -11.44
CA GLY A 200 11.23 7.63 -11.49
C GLY A 200 11.85 6.92 -12.69
N VAL A 201 11.24 7.08 -13.89
CA VAL A 201 11.71 6.49 -15.15
C VAL A 201 11.89 7.52 -16.24
N ALA A 202 12.87 7.27 -17.12
CA ALA A 202 13.14 8.09 -18.30
C ALA A 202 12.23 7.73 -19.49
N HIS A 203 11.74 6.49 -19.56
CA HIS A 203 10.97 5.98 -20.69
C HIS A 203 9.66 5.32 -20.25
N ILE A 204 8.68 5.42 -21.12
CA ILE A 204 7.34 4.83 -20.95
C ILE A 204 7.05 3.99 -22.20
N LEU A 205 6.59 2.76 -21.99
CA LEU A 205 6.03 1.90 -23.01
C LEU A 205 4.52 1.96 -22.92
N GLU A 206 3.86 2.37 -23.99
CA GLU A 206 2.42 2.30 -24.20
C GLU A 206 2.08 1.29 -25.27
N GLY A 207 0.85 0.78 -25.26
CA GLY A 207 0.41 -0.14 -26.28
C GLY A 207 -1.08 -0.40 -26.28
N SER A 208 -1.51 -1.13 -27.31
CA SER A 208 -2.87 -1.65 -27.44
C SER A 208 -2.87 -3.04 -28.00
N VAL A 209 -3.85 -3.83 -27.62
CA VAL A 209 -4.04 -5.19 -28.12
C VAL A 209 -5.45 -5.33 -28.66
N GLN A 210 -5.58 -5.90 -29.87
CA GLN A 210 -6.85 -6.26 -30.46
C GLN A 210 -6.84 -7.73 -30.82
N ARG A 211 -7.77 -8.50 -30.26
CA ARG A 211 -7.98 -9.91 -30.59
C ARG A 211 -9.25 -10.05 -31.46
N ILE A 212 -9.11 -10.57 -32.67
CA ILE A 212 -10.20 -10.82 -33.60
C ILE A 212 -10.12 -12.27 -34.04
N ALA A 213 -11.04 -13.11 -33.59
CA ALA A 213 -11.04 -14.55 -33.83
C ALA A 213 -9.67 -15.20 -33.53
N ASN A 214 -8.94 -15.67 -34.57
CA ASN A 214 -7.61 -16.30 -34.42
C ASN A 214 -6.47 -15.34 -34.78
N ALA A 215 -6.70 -14.04 -34.81
CA ALA A 215 -5.69 -13.03 -35.08
C ALA A 215 -5.52 -12.08 -33.89
N VAL A 216 -4.29 -11.68 -33.62
CA VAL A 216 -3.94 -10.71 -32.59
C VAL A 216 -3.12 -9.59 -33.22
N HIS A 217 -3.57 -8.37 -33.00
CA HIS A 217 -2.85 -7.16 -33.38
C HIS A 217 -2.35 -6.46 -32.13
N VAL A 218 -1.03 -6.25 -32.03
CA VAL A 218 -0.38 -5.58 -30.92
C VAL A 218 0.35 -4.35 -31.44
N ASN A 219 -0.01 -3.17 -30.96
CA ASN A 219 0.74 -1.94 -31.21
C ASN A 219 1.47 -1.54 -29.94
N VAL A 220 2.72 -1.15 -30.08
CA VAL A 220 3.56 -0.69 -28.97
C VAL A 220 4.38 0.52 -29.39
N GLN A 221 4.62 1.43 -28.45
CA GLN A 221 5.46 2.59 -28.65
C GLN A 221 6.27 2.91 -27.40
N LEU A 222 7.55 3.20 -27.59
CA LEU A 222 8.47 3.63 -26.55
C LEU A 222 8.65 5.14 -26.63
N ILE A 223 8.37 5.83 -25.54
CA ILE A 223 8.33 7.30 -25.46
C ILE A 223 9.30 7.77 -24.39
N LYS A 224 10.07 8.82 -24.70
CA LYS A 224 10.89 9.50 -23.70
C LYS A 224 10.00 10.42 -22.85
N ALA A 225 9.81 10.06 -21.59
CA ALA A 225 8.83 10.73 -20.72
C ALA A 225 9.07 12.25 -20.55
N ALA A 226 10.33 12.70 -20.53
CA ALA A 226 10.66 14.11 -20.31
C ALA A 226 10.28 15.03 -21.47
N THR A 227 10.24 14.53 -22.70
CA THR A 227 10.08 15.31 -23.94
C THR A 227 8.86 14.93 -24.77
N ASP A 228 8.17 13.85 -24.41
CA ASP A 228 7.09 13.25 -25.22
C ASP A 228 7.57 12.77 -26.61
N GLU A 229 8.86 12.50 -26.74
CA GLU A 229 9.48 12.07 -27.99
C GLU A 229 9.28 10.56 -28.19
N HIS A 230 8.67 10.18 -29.31
CA HIS A 230 8.54 8.79 -29.71
C HIS A 230 9.89 8.27 -30.22
N LEU A 231 10.52 7.38 -29.45
CA LEU A 231 11.82 6.78 -29.80
C LEU A 231 11.66 5.62 -30.76
N TRP A 232 10.56 4.86 -30.60
CA TRP A 232 10.27 3.67 -31.39
C TRP A 232 8.78 3.37 -31.33
N ALA A 233 8.21 2.85 -32.42
CA ALA A 233 6.85 2.35 -32.50
C ALA A 233 6.78 1.21 -33.51
N GLU A 234 6.07 0.13 -33.18
CA GLU A 234 5.91 -1.03 -34.05
C GLU A 234 4.53 -1.70 -33.87
N SER A 235 4.08 -2.36 -34.94
CA SER A 235 2.81 -3.08 -34.99
C SER A 235 3.05 -4.53 -35.37
N TYR A 236 2.54 -5.44 -34.57
CA TYR A 236 2.66 -6.87 -34.74
C TYR A 236 1.30 -7.47 -35.11
N ASN A 237 1.23 -8.11 -36.27
CA ASN A 237 0.08 -8.90 -36.70
C ASN A 237 0.48 -10.37 -36.64
N ARG A 238 -0.17 -11.14 -35.77
CA ARG A 238 0.13 -12.56 -35.58
C ARG A 238 -1.15 -13.39 -35.50
N LYS A 239 -1.05 -14.67 -35.88
CA LYS A 239 -2.05 -15.65 -35.48
C LYS A 239 -1.93 -15.89 -33.96
N LEU A 240 -3.03 -16.32 -33.35
CA LEU A 240 -3.05 -16.61 -31.91
C LEU A 240 -1.96 -17.64 -31.50
N ASP A 241 -1.67 -18.61 -32.39
CA ASP A 241 -0.64 -19.62 -32.17
C ASP A 241 0.81 -19.05 -32.25
N ASP A 242 0.99 -17.87 -32.85
CA ASP A 242 2.29 -17.22 -33.03
C ASP A 242 2.48 -16.00 -32.11
N VAL A 243 1.47 -15.66 -31.30
CA VAL A 243 1.54 -14.47 -30.42
C VAL A 243 2.62 -14.56 -29.34
N PHE A 244 2.97 -15.78 -28.94
CA PHE A 244 3.97 -16.09 -27.89
C PHE A 244 5.40 -15.60 -28.16
N GLY A 245 5.68 -15.08 -29.34
CA GLY A 245 6.97 -14.49 -29.69
C GLY A 245 6.98 -12.96 -29.58
N VAL A 246 5.81 -12.34 -29.64
CA VAL A 246 5.67 -10.87 -29.70
C VAL A 246 6.28 -10.22 -28.47
N GLU A 247 6.03 -10.76 -27.28
CA GLU A 247 6.54 -10.21 -26.03
C GLU A 247 8.07 -10.22 -25.99
N GLY A 248 8.70 -11.28 -26.55
CA GLY A 248 10.16 -11.37 -26.65
C GLY A 248 10.73 -10.43 -27.71
N GLU A 249 10.04 -10.27 -28.86
CA GLU A 249 10.42 -9.32 -29.90
C GLU A 249 10.35 -7.88 -29.36
N VAL A 250 9.27 -7.51 -28.66
CA VAL A 250 9.09 -6.19 -28.04
C VAL A 250 10.18 -5.93 -26.99
N ALA A 251 10.41 -6.87 -26.07
CA ALA A 251 11.42 -6.70 -25.03
C ALA A 251 12.85 -6.57 -25.60
N SER A 252 13.17 -7.32 -26.66
CA SER A 252 14.44 -7.20 -27.36
C SER A 252 14.59 -5.85 -28.05
N ALA A 253 13.54 -5.38 -28.76
CA ALA A 253 13.54 -4.07 -29.42
C ALA A 253 13.72 -2.91 -28.41
N ILE A 254 13.09 -2.98 -27.26
CA ILE A 254 13.25 -1.99 -26.18
C ILE A 254 14.69 -2.00 -25.65
N ALA A 255 15.27 -3.19 -25.44
CA ALA A 255 16.66 -3.32 -25.00
C ALA A 255 17.63 -2.66 -26.01
N ASP A 256 17.42 -2.88 -27.30
CA ASP A 256 18.22 -2.28 -28.36
C ASP A 256 18.06 -0.75 -28.40
N GLN A 257 16.82 -0.23 -28.30
CA GLN A 257 16.55 1.22 -28.29
C GLN A 257 17.18 1.92 -27.08
N LEU A 258 17.22 1.25 -25.93
CA LEU A 258 17.82 1.77 -24.70
C LEU A 258 19.32 1.43 -24.57
N ASN A 259 19.94 0.88 -25.61
CA ASN A 259 21.33 0.44 -25.61
C ASN A 259 21.66 -0.50 -24.42
N ALA A 260 20.71 -1.33 -24.01
CA ALA A 260 20.89 -2.35 -22.99
C ALA A 260 21.39 -3.63 -23.65
N LYS A 261 22.72 -3.83 -23.64
CA LYS A 261 23.31 -5.01 -24.21
C LYS A 261 22.88 -6.28 -23.48
N LEU A 262 22.27 -7.20 -24.21
CA LEU A 262 21.87 -8.50 -23.68
C LEU A 262 23.05 -9.47 -23.68
N SER A 263 23.29 -10.16 -22.59
CA SER A 263 24.11 -11.36 -22.58
C SER A 263 23.40 -12.50 -23.34
N GLY A 264 24.16 -13.52 -23.78
CA GLY A 264 23.55 -14.67 -24.47
C GLY A 264 22.48 -15.39 -23.62
N THR A 265 22.65 -15.43 -22.30
CA THR A 265 21.67 -16.00 -21.36
C THR A 265 20.42 -15.14 -21.24
N GLU A 266 20.55 -13.81 -21.15
CA GLU A 266 19.41 -12.87 -21.11
C GLU A 266 18.66 -12.92 -22.46
N HIS A 267 19.37 -12.92 -23.60
CA HIS A 267 18.70 -13.01 -24.91
C HIS A 267 17.86 -14.29 -25.01
N LYS A 268 18.38 -15.43 -24.58
CA LYS A 268 17.62 -16.69 -24.55
C LYS A 268 16.39 -16.55 -23.62
N ALA A 269 16.59 -16.07 -22.41
CA ALA A 269 15.52 -15.94 -21.42
C ALA A 269 14.40 -14.97 -21.87
N VAL A 270 14.75 -13.91 -22.61
CA VAL A 270 13.80 -12.92 -23.14
C VAL A 270 13.00 -13.48 -24.33
N THR A 271 13.62 -14.28 -25.21
CA THR A 271 13.01 -14.75 -26.46
C THR A 271 12.35 -16.13 -26.35
N GLU A 272 12.62 -16.90 -25.29
CA GLU A 272 12.09 -18.25 -25.11
C GLU A 272 10.56 -18.25 -25.02
N LYS A 273 9.90 -19.12 -25.78
CA LYS A 273 8.44 -19.32 -25.73
C LYS A 273 8.09 -20.18 -24.51
N PRO A 274 7.16 -19.72 -23.65
CA PRO A 274 6.87 -20.42 -22.40
C PRO A 274 6.12 -21.75 -22.60
N THR A 275 5.34 -21.87 -23.68
CA THR A 275 4.61 -23.08 -24.09
C THR A 275 4.33 -23.04 -25.60
N GLN A 276 3.99 -24.18 -26.21
CA GLN A 276 3.47 -24.29 -27.57
C GLN A 276 1.95 -24.54 -27.57
N ASN A 277 1.32 -24.69 -26.40
CA ASN A 277 -0.10 -24.97 -26.25
C ASN A 277 -0.88 -23.67 -26.02
N THR A 278 -1.61 -23.21 -27.02
CA THR A 278 -2.39 -21.96 -26.97
C THR A 278 -3.43 -21.96 -25.85
N SER A 279 -4.12 -23.08 -25.64
CA SER A 279 -5.14 -23.19 -24.59
C SER A 279 -4.52 -23.16 -23.20
N ALA A 280 -3.34 -23.75 -23.02
CA ALA A 280 -2.62 -23.69 -21.77
C ALA A 280 -2.14 -22.24 -21.47
N TYR A 281 -1.68 -21.55 -22.51
CA TYR A 281 -1.28 -20.15 -22.36
C TYR A 281 -2.47 -19.24 -22.07
N ASP A 282 -3.59 -19.43 -22.72
CA ASP A 282 -4.83 -18.66 -22.43
C ASP A 282 -5.28 -18.85 -20.97
N ALA A 283 -5.25 -20.09 -20.46
CA ALA A 283 -5.55 -20.37 -19.05
C ALA A 283 -4.55 -19.68 -18.10
N TYR A 284 -3.28 -19.68 -18.45
CA TYR A 284 -2.22 -18.99 -17.69
C TYR A 284 -2.44 -17.47 -17.65
N LEU A 285 -2.74 -16.83 -18.78
CA LEU A 285 -3.03 -15.39 -18.84
C LEU A 285 -4.27 -15.00 -18.03
N ARG A 286 -5.30 -15.87 -18.01
CA ARG A 286 -6.46 -15.68 -17.11
C ARG A 286 -6.04 -15.72 -15.65
N GLY A 287 -5.17 -16.67 -15.29
CA GLY A 287 -4.60 -16.77 -13.94
C GLY A 287 -3.88 -15.48 -13.54
N LEU A 288 -3.04 -14.92 -14.42
CA LEU A 288 -2.34 -13.66 -14.20
C LEU A 288 -3.30 -12.48 -13.99
N SER A 289 -4.31 -12.33 -14.86
CA SER A 289 -5.30 -11.26 -14.73
C SER A 289 -6.09 -11.37 -13.41
N ILE A 290 -6.54 -12.57 -13.05
CA ILE A 290 -7.25 -12.80 -11.78
C ILE A 290 -6.35 -12.48 -10.57
N GLU A 291 -5.10 -12.92 -10.58
CA GLU A 291 -4.12 -12.68 -9.51
C GLU A 291 -3.93 -11.17 -9.27
N HIS A 292 -4.00 -10.36 -10.31
CA HIS A 292 -3.78 -8.91 -10.22
C HIS A 292 -5.06 -8.09 -9.97
N ASP A 293 -6.18 -8.46 -10.60
CA ASP A 293 -7.41 -7.65 -10.54
C ASP A 293 -8.27 -7.96 -9.31
N GLN A 294 -8.11 -9.16 -8.73
CA GLN A 294 -8.91 -9.64 -7.63
C GLN A 294 -8.04 -9.92 -6.41
N TYR A 295 -7.46 -8.82 -5.89
CA TYR A 295 -6.61 -8.89 -4.72
C TYR A 295 -7.35 -9.53 -3.54
N GLY A 296 -6.73 -10.54 -2.92
CA GLY A 296 -7.28 -11.24 -1.76
C GLY A 296 -7.38 -12.75 -1.95
N TYR A 297 -7.76 -13.45 -0.89
CA TYR A 297 -7.71 -14.91 -0.84
C TYR A 297 -8.61 -15.59 -1.89
N GLU A 298 -9.80 -15.07 -2.13
CA GLU A 298 -10.73 -15.62 -3.14
C GLU A 298 -10.19 -15.46 -4.56
N GLY A 299 -9.57 -14.32 -4.87
CA GLY A 299 -8.89 -14.09 -6.15
C GLY A 299 -7.74 -15.07 -6.34
N TYR A 300 -6.91 -15.25 -5.33
CA TYR A 300 -5.79 -16.19 -5.38
C TYR A 300 -6.23 -17.65 -5.51
N GLN A 301 -7.34 -18.07 -4.90
CA GLN A 301 -7.91 -19.39 -5.12
C GLN A 301 -8.32 -19.59 -6.58
N ARG A 302 -9.05 -18.62 -7.17
CA ARG A 302 -9.44 -18.69 -8.60
C ARG A 302 -8.23 -18.64 -9.55
N ALA A 303 -7.23 -17.84 -9.25
CA ALA A 303 -5.99 -17.83 -10.04
C ALA A 303 -5.27 -19.18 -9.96
N THR A 304 -5.26 -19.82 -8.79
CA THR A 304 -4.72 -21.17 -8.60
C THR A 304 -5.44 -22.21 -9.48
N GLU A 305 -6.77 -22.12 -9.60
CA GLU A 305 -7.55 -22.99 -10.47
C GLU A 305 -7.16 -22.80 -11.96
N ALA A 306 -7.00 -21.54 -12.40
CA ALA A 306 -6.59 -21.23 -13.76
C ALA A 306 -5.18 -21.75 -14.08
N TYR A 307 -4.21 -21.62 -13.16
CA TYR A 307 -2.88 -22.21 -13.33
C TYR A 307 -2.91 -23.75 -13.27
N ALA A 308 -3.77 -24.35 -12.45
CA ALA A 308 -3.98 -25.80 -12.45
C ALA A 308 -4.53 -26.28 -13.81
N GLN A 309 -5.47 -25.54 -14.41
CA GLN A 309 -5.95 -25.82 -15.76
C GLN A 309 -4.81 -25.70 -16.80
N ALA A 310 -3.95 -24.67 -16.70
CA ALA A 310 -2.84 -24.49 -17.61
C ALA A 310 -1.88 -25.69 -17.60
N VAL A 311 -1.49 -26.22 -16.42
CA VAL A 311 -0.61 -27.37 -16.31
C VAL A 311 -1.29 -28.70 -16.70
N GLN A 312 -2.62 -28.80 -16.60
CA GLN A 312 -3.36 -29.95 -17.14
C GLN A 312 -3.37 -29.97 -18.66
N LEU A 313 -3.51 -28.80 -19.30
CA LEU A 313 -3.48 -28.64 -20.75
C LEU A 313 -2.07 -28.82 -21.34
N ASP A 314 -1.05 -28.35 -20.63
CA ASP A 314 0.36 -28.56 -20.97
C ASP A 314 1.20 -28.89 -19.72
N PRO A 315 1.45 -30.17 -19.43
CA PRO A 315 2.31 -30.57 -18.32
C PRO A 315 3.78 -30.09 -18.41
N LYS A 316 4.21 -29.57 -19.57
CA LYS A 316 5.56 -29.03 -19.78
C LYS A 316 5.64 -27.51 -19.55
N PHE A 317 4.54 -26.87 -19.16
CA PHE A 317 4.48 -25.44 -18.96
C PHE A 317 5.08 -25.04 -17.59
N ALA A 318 6.40 -24.86 -17.54
CA ALA A 318 7.15 -24.58 -16.30
C ALA A 318 6.67 -23.35 -15.53
N LEU A 319 6.34 -22.23 -16.24
CA LEU A 319 5.88 -21.01 -15.57
C LEU A 319 4.55 -21.20 -14.86
N ALA A 320 3.61 -21.96 -15.45
CA ALA A 320 2.35 -22.26 -14.80
C ALA A 320 2.53 -23.12 -13.54
N TRP A 321 3.43 -24.11 -13.57
CA TRP A 321 3.82 -24.87 -12.38
C TRP A 321 4.42 -23.98 -11.29
N ALA A 322 5.29 -23.03 -11.67
CA ALA A 322 5.90 -22.11 -10.72
C ALA A 322 4.86 -21.21 -10.03
N ARG A 323 3.93 -20.60 -10.79
CA ARG A 323 2.84 -19.79 -10.23
C ARG A 323 1.93 -20.60 -9.33
N LEU A 324 1.56 -21.81 -9.74
CA LEU A 324 0.75 -22.74 -8.96
C LEU A 324 1.39 -23.04 -7.59
N ALA A 325 2.69 -23.33 -7.56
CA ALA A 325 3.42 -23.55 -6.32
C ALA A 325 3.42 -22.32 -5.41
N VAL A 326 3.67 -21.13 -5.98
CA VAL A 326 3.75 -19.87 -5.22
C VAL A 326 2.40 -19.54 -4.57
N LEU A 327 1.29 -19.58 -5.34
CA LEU A 327 -0.02 -19.21 -4.79
C LEU A 327 -0.55 -20.23 -3.79
N ARG A 328 -0.43 -21.53 -4.07
CA ARG A 328 -0.81 -22.58 -3.09
C ARG A 328 -0.02 -22.46 -1.79
N SER A 329 1.30 -22.21 -1.88
CA SER A 329 2.11 -22.01 -0.68
C SER A 329 1.67 -20.77 0.11
N PHE A 330 1.23 -19.72 -0.56
CA PHE A 330 0.73 -18.50 0.08
C PHE A 330 -0.60 -18.75 0.80
N LEU A 331 -1.56 -19.43 0.15
CA LEU A 331 -2.85 -19.79 0.74
C LEU A 331 -2.68 -20.72 1.96
N TYR A 332 -1.77 -21.68 1.88
CA TYR A 332 -1.43 -22.56 2.99
C TYR A 332 -0.80 -21.80 4.16
N PHE A 333 0.19 -20.96 3.89
CA PHE A 333 0.90 -20.17 4.89
C PHE A 333 -0.04 -19.23 5.67
N ASN A 334 -1.05 -18.67 5.00
CA ASN A 334 -2.07 -17.83 5.63
C ASN A 334 -3.27 -18.61 6.18
N SER A 335 -3.16 -19.94 6.29
CA SER A 335 -4.20 -20.81 6.84
C SER A 335 -5.56 -20.78 6.12
N VAL A 336 -5.58 -20.31 4.88
CA VAL A 336 -6.77 -20.29 4.01
C VAL A 336 -7.04 -21.71 3.43
N GLU A 337 -5.97 -22.42 3.09
CA GLU A 337 -6.00 -23.81 2.62
C GLU A 337 -5.29 -24.71 3.64
N ARG A 338 -6.06 -25.54 4.35
CA ARG A 338 -5.55 -26.39 5.43
C ARG A 338 -5.58 -27.88 5.09
N SER A 339 -5.71 -28.24 3.81
CA SER A 339 -5.70 -29.64 3.38
C SER A 339 -4.35 -30.31 3.66
N VAL A 340 -4.41 -31.55 4.16
CA VAL A 340 -3.22 -32.40 4.40
C VAL A 340 -2.40 -32.64 3.13
N ASN A 341 -3.02 -32.50 1.95
CA ASN A 341 -2.37 -32.72 0.66
C ASN A 341 -1.69 -31.48 0.12
N THR A 342 -1.97 -30.28 0.65
CA THR A 342 -1.44 -29.02 0.11
C THR A 342 0.10 -28.94 0.15
N PRO A 343 0.80 -29.31 1.24
CA PRO A 343 2.25 -29.33 1.25
C PRO A 343 2.87 -30.21 0.15
N VAL A 344 2.28 -31.39 -0.09
CA VAL A 344 2.72 -32.32 -1.14
C VAL A 344 2.49 -31.71 -2.52
N ALA A 345 1.31 -31.14 -2.77
CA ALA A 345 0.98 -30.50 -4.05
C ALA A 345 1.86 -29.28 -4.35
N VAL A 346 2.23 -28.49 -3.33
CA VAL A 346 3.19 -27.37 -3.49
C VAL A 346 4.57 -27.89 -3.86
N LYS A 347 5.04 -28.94 -3.17
CA LYS A 347 6.32 -29.57 -3.48
C LYS A 347 6.36 -30.10 -4.91
N GLU A 348 5.35 -30.87 -5.32
CA GLU A 348 5.24 -31.40 -6.68
C GLU A 348 5.28 -30.30 -7.74
N ALA A 349 4.52 -29.23 -7.54
CA ALA A 349 4.49 -28.10 -8.48
C ALA A 349 5.86 -27.40 -8.57
N ALA A 350 6.53 -27.18 -7.43
CA ALA A 350 7.87 -26.59 -7.41
C ALA A 350 8.92 -27.50 -8.07
N ASP A 351 8.85 -28.80 -7.82
CA ASP A 351 9.75 -29.80 -8.42
C ASP A 351 9.54 -29.89 -9.94
N HIS A 352 8.30 -29.87 -10.44
CA HIS A 352 8.02 -29.82 -11.87
C HIS A 352 8.57 -28.55 -12.52
N ALA A 353 8.39 -27.37 -11.92
CA ALA A 353 8.95 -26.13 -12.43
C ALA A 353 10.49 -26.21 -12.53
N MET A 354 11.14 -26.71 -11.47
CA MET A 354 12.60 -26.87 -11.44
C MET A 354 13.11 -27.92 -12.44
N ALA A 355 12.40 -29.05 -12.62
CA ALA A 355 12.81 -30.09 -13.57
C ALA A 355 12.69 -29.62 -15.03
N LEU A 356 11.66 -28.83 -15.35
CA LEU A 356 11.37 -28.35 -16.69
C LEU A 356 12.23 -27.16 -17.09
N ALA A 357 12.47 -26.22 -16.17
CA ALA A 357 13.17 -24.97 -16.44
C ALA A 357 14.11 -24.56 -15.27
N PRO A 358 15.22 -25.27 -15.01
CA PRO A 358 16.13 -24.98 -13.88
C PRO A 358 16.84 -23.62 -14.01
N GLU A 359 16.93 -23.09 -15.24
CA GLU A 359 17.52 -21.77 -15.48
C GLU A 359 16.51 -20.62 -15.38
N ALA A 360 15.21 -20.89 -15.29
CA ALA A 360 14.20 -19.85 -15.13
C ALA A 360 14.18 -19.32 -13.68
N GLY A 361 14.17 -18.01 -13.52
CA GLY A 361 14.09 -17.38 -12.19
C GLY A 361 12.80 -17.73 -11.46
N GLU A 362 11.71 -17.90 -12.19
CA GLU A 362 10.39 -18.26 -11.69
C GLU A 362 10.39 -19.64 -11.01
N SER A 363 11.16 -20.60 -11.53
CA SER A 363 11.35 -21.92 -10.89
C SER A 363 12.05 -21.79 -9.54
N TRP A 364 13.01 -20.87 -9.43
CA TRP A 364 13.68 -20.57 -8.17
C TRP A 364 12.79 -19.81 -7.18
N ILE A 365 11.86 -18.97 -7.67
CA ILE A 365 10.80 -18.37 -6.81
C ILE A 365 9.94 -19.48 -6.22
N ALA A 366 9.48 -20.44 -7.02
CA ALA A 366 8.66 -21.57 -6.56
C ALA A 366 9.40 -22.41 -5.50
N LYS A 367 10.67 -22.71 -5.73
CA LYS A 367 11.52 -23.42 -4.76
C LYS A 367 11.69 -22.62 -3.47
N GLY A 368 11.92 -21.31 -3.57
CA GLY A 368 12.00 -20.42 -2.41
C GLY A 368 10.71 -20.36 -1.63
N ALA A 369 9.56 -20.26 -2.30
CA ALA A 369 8.24 -20.24 -1.68
C ALA A 369 7.93 -21.57 -0.95
N HIS A 370 8.27 -22.71 -1.54
CA HIS A 370 8.15 -24.02 -0.89
C HIS A 370 9.04 -24.11 0.37
N ALA A 371 10.32 -23.74 0.26
CA ALA A 371 11.24 -23.75 1.39
C ALA A 371 10.77 -22.82 2.52
N TYR A 372 10.33 -21.60 2.19
CA TYR A 372 9.90 -20.60 3.15
C TYR A 372 8.58 -20.95 3.82
N ARG A 373 7.53 -21.22 3.02
CA ARG A 373 6.15 -21.27 3.51
C ARG A 373 5.69 -22.67 3.91
N ILE A 374 6.30 -23.70 3.33
CA ILE A 374 5.95 -25.10 3.63
C ILE A 374 6.94 -25.72 4.60
N LEU A 375 8.25 -25.66 4.27
CA LEU A 375 9.29 -26.34 5.06
C LEU A 375 9.79 -25.50 6.23
N ARG A 376 9.60 -24.16 6.19
CA ARG A 376 10.22 -23.20 7.11
C ARG A 376 11.75 -23.28 7.13
N ASP A 377 12.32 -23.79 6.05
CA ASP A 377 13.75 -23.76 5.79
C ASP A 377 14.14 -22.37 5.28
N PHE A 378 14.34 -21.45 6.22
CA PHE A 378 14.62 -20.05 5.91
C PHE A 378 15.97 -19.89 5.21
N GLU A 379 16.99 -20.65 5.56
CA GLU A 379 18.28 -20.58 4.88
C GLU A 379 18.19 -21.12 3.45
N GLY A 380 17.52 -22.25 3.24
CA GLY A 380 17.23 -22.79 1.90
C GLY A 380 16.41 -21.81 1.06
N ALA A 381 15.45 -21.11 1.67
CA ALA A 381 14.66 -20.08 1.01
C ALA A 381 15.50 -18.87 0.61
N VAL A 382 16.39 -18.36 1.50
CA VAL A 382 17.35 -17.29 1.17
C VAL A 382 18.22 -17.69 -0.02
N ALA A 383 18.73 -18.93 -0.03
CA ALA A 383 19.56 -19.42 -1.14
C ALA A 383 18.77 -19.47 -2.46
N ALA A 384 17.53 -19.97 -2.43
CA ALA A 384 16.68 -20.05 -3.61
C ALA A 384 16.27 -18.65 -4.13
N TYR A 385 15.88 -17.72 -3.26
CA TYR A 385 15.56 -16.37 -3.70
C TYR A 385 16.78 -15.57 -4.18
N LYS A 386 17.99 -15.81 -3.66
CA LYS A 386 19.22 -15.23 -4.22
C LYS A 386 19.47 -15.75 -5.64
N GLU A 387 19.20 -17.02 -5.94
CA GLU A 387 19.26 -17.55 -7.30
C GLU A 387 18.17 -16.97 -8.21
N ALA A 388 16.95 -16.76 -7.67
CA ALA A 388 15.91 -16.04 -8.41
C ALA A 388 16.33 -14.58 -8.70
N GLN A 389 16.89 -13.86 -7.73
CA GLN A 389 17.38 -12.50 -7.89
C GLN A 389 18.47 -12.38 -8.97
N ARG A 390 19.37 -13.35 -9.06
CA ARG A 390 20.41 -13.36 -10.08
C ARG A 390 19.83 -13.47 -11.50
N ARG A 391 18.71 -14.19 -11.67
CA ARG A 391 18.01 -14.41 -12.95
C ARG A 391 16.95 -13.35 -13.26
N LEU A 392 16.40 -12.72 -12.24
CA LEU A 392 15.35 -11.70 -12.30
C LEU A 392 15.79 -10.47 -11.48
N PRO A 393 16.83 -9.75 -11.92
CA PRO A 393 17.47 -8.70 -11.12
C PRO A 393 16.56 -7.47 -10.87
N ASN A 394 15.55 -7.27 -11.72
CA ASN A 394 14.61 -6.16 -11.66
C ASN A 394 13.17 -6.61 -11.27
N ASN A 395 13.07 -7.68 -10.52
CA ASN A 395 11.78 -8.18 -10.05
C ASN A 395 11.56 -7.79 -8.58
N SER A 396 10.63 -6.85 -8.31
CA SER A 396 10.31 -6.38 -6.97
C SER A 396 9.80 -7.49 -6.06
N PHE A 397 9.02 -8.44 -6.58
CA PHE A 397 8.50 -9.59 -5.84
C PHE A 397 9.61 -10.50 -5.31
N VAL A 398 10.66 -10.73 -6.09
CA VAL A 398 11.84 -11.52 -5.65
C VAL A 398 12.56 -10.82 -4.51
N LEU A 399 12.83 -9.51 -4.67
CA LEU A 399 13.51 -8.70 -3.66
C LEU A 399 12.72 -8.63 -2.35
N GLN A 400 11.42 -8.42 -2.45
CA GLN A 400 10.49 -8.41 -1.32
C GLN A 400 10.51 -9.74 -0.56
N ASN A 401 10.34 -10.87 -1.26
CA ASN A 401 10.34 -12.18 -0.61
C ASN A 401 11.70 -12.53 -0.01
N LEU A 402 12.80 -12.19 -0.68
CA LEU A 402 14.15 -12.35 -0.11
C LEU A 402 14.30 -11.55 1.18
N ALA A 403 13.84 -10.30 1.21
CA ALA A 403 13.88 -9.46 2.41
C ALA A 403 13.02 -10.04 3.55
N PHE A 404 11.81 -10.53 3.23
CA PHE A 404 10.96 -11.19 4.22
C PHE A 404 11.62 -12.43 4.85
N VAL A 405 12.35 -13.22 4.07
CA VAL A 405 13.06 -14.39 4.61
C VAL A 405 14.32 -13.97 5.37
N GLN A 406 15.06 -12.98 4.86
CA GLN A 406 16.27 -12.47 5.54
C GLN A 406 15.98 -11.94 6.94
N ARG A 407 14.85 -11.25 7.15
CA ARG A 407 14.45 -10.83 8.52
C ARG A 407 14.17 -12.03 9.44
N ARG A 408 13.63 -13.15 8.89
CA ARG A 408 13.39 -14.38 9.66
C ARG A 408 14.69 -15.01 10.20
N VAL A 409 15.77 -14.93 9.42
CA VAL A 409 17.10 -15.39 9.85
C VAL A 409 17.94 -14.32 10.54
N GLY A 410 17.33 -13.18 10.90
CA GLY A 410 18.00 -12.09 11.61
C GLY A 410 18.95 -11.23 10.77
N ARG A 411 18.93 -11.35 9.43
CA ARG A 411 19.75 -10.54 8.51
C ARG A 411 19.09 -9.22 8.16
N TRP A 412 18.79 -8.43 9.19
CA TRP A 412 18.00 -7.20 9.08
C TRP A 412 18.59 -6.17 8.10
N GLN A 413 19.92 -6.01 8.06
CA GLN A 413 20.59 -5.06 7.16
C GLN A 413 20.46 -5.47 5.68
N GLU A 414 20.59 -6.78 5.38
CA GLU A 414 20.38 -7.30 4.03
C GLU A 414 18.91 -7.13 3.61
N ALA A 415 17.98 -7.40 4.56
CA ALA A 415 16.55 -7.22 4.33
C ALA A 415 16.20 -5.75 4.01
N GLU A 416 16.76 -4.78 4.77
CA GLU A 416 16.55 -3.35 4.49
C GLU A 416 16.99 -2.96 3.09
N THR A 417 18.18 -3.44 2.67
CA THR A 417 18.72 -3.17 1.34
C THR A 417 17.78 -3.68 0.24
N ASN A 418 17.25 -4.91 0.41
CA ASN A 418 16.34 -5.50 -0.57
C ASN A 418 14.96 -4.85 -0.56
N PHE A 419 14.42 -4.46 0.62
CA PHE A 419 13.16 -3.71 0.69
C PHE A 419 13.29 -2.33 0.03
N LYS A 420 14.37 -1.59 0.26
CA LYS A 420 14.61 -0.32 -0.41
C LYS A 420 14.65 -0.48 -1.94
N LYS A 421 15.38 -1.49 -2.43
CA LYS A 421 15.44 -1.78 -3.86
C LYS A 421 14.09 -2.24 -4.42
N ALA A 422 13.31 -3.03 -3.67
CA ALA A 422 11.95 -3.40 -4.07
C ALA A 422 11.05 -2.17 -4.22
N LEU A 423 11.12 -1.22 -3.25
CA LEU A 423 10.37 0.05 -3.31
C LEU A 423 10.85 1.01 -4.42
N GLU A 424 12.10 0.89 -4.90
CA GLU A 424 12.57 1.62 -6.09
C GLU A 424 11.97 1.06 -7.39
N LEU A 425 11.71 -0.25 -7.44
CA LEU A 425 11.10 -0.94 -8.59
C LEU A 425 9.56 -0.92 -8.52
N ASP A 426 9.00 -0.77 -7.33
CA ASP A 426 7.55 -0.70 -7.10
C ASP A 426 7.19 0.42 -6.12
N PRO A 427 7.40 1.70 -6.50
CA PRO A 427 7.29 2.84 -5.60
C PRO A 427 5.87 3.16 -5.15
N ARG A 428 4.85 2.56 -5.78
CA ARG A 428 3.44 2.82 -5.52
C ARG A 428 2.66 1.60 -5.04
N ASP A 429 3.34 0.51 -4.74
CA ASP A 429 2.72 -0.67 -4.12
C ASP A 429 2.40 -0.39 -2.66
N ILE A 430 1.11 -0.18 -2.37
CA ILE A 430 0.60 0.12 -1.03
C ILE A 430 0.84 -1.07 -0.09
N SER A 431 0.73 -2.29 -0.60
CA SER A 431 0.96 -3.50 0.20
C SER A 431 2.41 -3.63 0.61
N LEU A 432 3.35 -3.37 -0.32
CA LEU A 432 4.78 -3.36 -0.02
C LEU A 432 5.15 -2.23 0.95
N LEU A 433 4.63 -1.01 0.72
CA LEU A 433 4.83 0.12 1.65
C LEU A 433 4.30 -0.22 3.04
N SER A 434 3.10 -0.79 3.13
CA SER A 434 2.47 -1.20 4.39
C SER A 434 3.28 -2.27 5.12
N ALA A 435 3.77 -3.27 4.39
CA ALA A 435 4.61 -4.33 4.96
C ALA A 435 5.98 -3.81 5.43
N VAL A 436 6.61 -2.92 4.67
CA VAL A 436 7.90 -2.31 5.07
C VAL A 436 7.72 -1.44 6.32
N GLY A 437 6.64 -0.65 6.41
CA GLY A 437 6.34 0.13 7.61
C GLY A 437 5.98 -0.75 8.81
N GLY A 438 4.97 -1.63 8.64
CA GLY A 438 4.36 -2.39 9.73
C GLY A 438 5.12 -3.65 10.16
N GLU A 439 5.82 -4.30 9.23
CA GLU A 439 6.48 -5.57 9.51
C GLU A 439 8.02 -5.53 9.45
N PHE A 440 8.58 -4.40 9.07
CA PHE A 440 10.03 -4.24 9.06
C PHE A 440 10.48 -3.11 9.97
N TYR A 441 10.17 -1.84 9.66
CA TYR A 441 10.64 -0.71 10.47
C TYR A 441 10.01 -0.69 11.87
N MET A 442 8.73 -1.05 12.02
CA MET A 442 8.07 -1.17 13.32
C MET A 442 8.76 -2.24 14.18
N TYR A 443 9.14 -3.39 13.63
CA TYR A 443 9.85 -4.44 14.35
C TYR A 443 11.25 -4.00 14.81
N LEU A 444 11.91 -3.12 14.07
CA LEU A 444 13.15 -2.50 14.45
C LEU A 444 12.98 -1.30 15.42
N ARG A 445 11.76 -0.96 15.79
CA ARG A 445 11.37 0.24 16.55
C ARG A 445 11.85 1.55 15.92
N ARG A 446 12.08 1.55 14.61
CA ARG A 446 12.38 2.72 13.80
C ARG A 446 11.08 3.40 13.40
N PHE A 447 10.36 3.93 14.38
CA PHE A 447 8.99 4.41 14.24
C PHE A 447 8.86 5.59 13.27
N ASP A 448 9.86 6.49 13.22
CA ASP A 448 9.86 7.60 12.25
C ASP A 448 9.91 7.09 10.82
N ASP A 449 10.81 6.13 10.53
CA ASP A 449 10.90 5.50 9.22
C ASP A 449 9.60 4.75 8.88
N ALA A 450 9.04 4.01 9.84
CA ALA A 450 7.78 3.30 9.68
C ALA A 450 6.64 4.25 9.30
N ARG A 451 6.48 5.37 10.03
CA ARG A 451 5.46 6.38 9.71
C ARG A 451 5.69 7.03 8.35
N GLY A 452 6.93 7.39 8.02
CA GLY A 452 7.27 7.99 6.74
C GLY A 452 6.89 7.12 5.53
N VAL A 453 7.08 5.81 5.64
CA VAL A 453 6.66 4.85 4.60
C VAL A 453 5.13 4.75 4.51
N LEU A 454 4.42 4.73 5.66
CA LEU A 454 2.95 4.73 5.69
C LEU A 454 2.35 6.05 5.21
N ASP A 455 3.00 7.19 5.47
CA ASP A 455 2.56 8.47 4.92
C ASP A 455 2.58 8.46 3.39
N ARG A 456 3.63 7.89 2.77
CA ARG A 456 3.67 7.66 1.32
C ARG A 456 2.54 6.73 0.84
N ALA A 457 2.24 5.66 1.56
CA ALA A 457 1.11 4.79 1.21
C ALA A 457 -0.22 5.56 1.23
N LEU A 458 -0.44 6.41 2.23
CA LEU A 458 -1.63 7.25 2.36
C LEU A 458 -1.67 8.44 1.39
N GLU A 459 -0.53 8.95 0.91
CA GLU A 459 -0.49 9.90 -0.22
C GLU A 459 -0.96 9.25 -1.52
N ILE A 460 -0.68 7.95 -1.72
CA ILE A 460 -1.09 7.18 -2.89
C ILE A 460 -2.57 6.78 -2.79
N ALA A 461 -3.01 6.32 -1.63
CA ALA A 461 -4.38 5.87 -1.34
C ALA A 461 -4.83 6.42 0.03
N PRO A 462 -5.38 7.64 0.06
CA PRO A 462 -5.81 8.30 1.29
C PRO A 462 -6.89 7.53 2.07
N ASP A 463 -7.65 6.69 1.38
CA ASP A 463 -8.75 5.90 1.97
C ASP A 463 -8.34 4.44 2.27
N SER A 464 -7.05 4.12 2.25
CA SER A 464 -6.57 2.75 2.53
C SER A 464 -6.79 2.39 4.00
N GLU A 465 -7.78 1.54 4.26
CA GLU A 465 -8.11 1.05 5.59
C GLU A 465 -6.91 0.35 6.25
N THR A 466 -6.23 -0.53 5.51
CA THR A 466 -5.03 -1.25 5.96
C THR A 466 -3.89 -0.30 6.32
N ALA A 467 -3.62 0.73 5.50
CA ALA A 467 -2.54 1.68 5.79
C ALA A 467 -2.82 2.53 7.04
N HIS A 468 -4.08 2.98 7.22
CA HIS A 468 -4.50 3.66 8.44
C HIS A 468 -4.38 2.76 9.68
N ALA A 469 -4.81 1.50 9.58
CA ALA A 469 -4.71 0.54 10.68
C ALA A 469 -3.26 0.24 11.08
N ILE A 470 -2.37 0.01 10.12
CA ILE A 470 -0.95 -0.21 10.39
C ILE A 470 -0.30 1.04 10.99
N LYS A 471 -0.66 2.24 10.51
CA LYS A 471 -0.18 3.48 11.11
C LYS A 471 -0.66 3.64 12.56
N ALA A 472 -1.90 3.22 12.86
CA ALA A 472 -2.40 3.17 14.22
C ALA A 472 -1.59 2.18 15.08
N ASN A 473 -1.24 0.98 14.58
CA ASN A 473 -0.40 0.01 15.29
C ASN A 473 0.99 0.56 15.61
N ILE A 474 1.60 1.31 14.69
CA ILE A 474 2.87 1.99 14.93
C ILE A 474 2.73 3.00 16.08
N LEU A 475 1.68 3.84 16.06
CA LEU A 475 1.40 4.82 17.10
C LEU A 475 1.08 4.17 18.46
N GLN A 476 0.36 3.05 18.47
CA GLN A 476 0.13 2.23 19.67
C GLN A 476 1.44 1.69 20.24
N SER A 477 2.35 1.23 19.38
CA SER A 477 3.67 0.74 19.76
C SER A 477 4.57 1.83 20.34
N GLU A 478 4.35 3.09 19.97
CA GLU A 478 4.98 4.28 20.57
C GLU A 478 4.27 4.75 21.85
N GLY A 479 3.05 4.26 22.15
CA GLY A 479 2.22 4.73 23.24
C GLY A 479 1.42 6.02 22.95
N ARG A 480 1.31 6.42 21.69
CA ARG A 480 0.58 7.60 21.20
C ARG A 480 -0.89 7.24 20.91
N LEU A 481 -1.62 6.77 21.96
CA LEU A 481 -2.93 6.17 21.81
C LEU A 481 -3.97 7.14 21.23
N ALA A 482 -3.93 8.43 21.59
CA ALA A 482 -4.87 9.43 21.06
C ALA A 482 -4.70 9.63 19.54
N GLU A 483 -3.48 9.62 19.04
CA GLU A 483 -3.22 9.74 17.61
C GLU A 483 -3.52 8.44 16.85
N ALA A 484 -3.32 7.29 17.49
CA ALA A 484 -3.73 6.00 16.96
C ALA A 484 -5.26 5.95 16.78
N ALA A 485 -6.03 6.40 17.77
CA ALA A 485 -7.48 6.51 17.69
C ALA A 485 -7.94 7.38 16.50
N GLN A 486 -7.28 8.54 16.27
CA GLN A 486 -7.56 9.40 15.11
C GLN A 486 -7.33 8.72 13.76
N GLN A 487 -6.34 7.82 13.67
CA GLN A 487 -6.15 7.03 12.43
C GLN A 487 -7.29 6.03 12.24
N LEU A 488 -7.75 5.38 13.32
CA LEU A 488 -8.84 4.40 13.28
C LEU A 488 -10.21 5.03 13.03
N GLU A 489 -10.41 6.30 13.36
CA GLU A 489 -11.63 7.07 13.04
C GLU A 489 -11.79 7.31 11.53
N ARG A 490 -10.69 7.29 10.76
CA ARG A 490 -10.72 7.44 9.31
C ARG A 490 -11.17 6.18 8.57
N VAL A 491 -11.28 5.07 9.28
CA VAL A 491 -11.68 3.78 8.72
C VAL A 491 -13.16 3.52 9.04
N PRO A 492 -13.97 3.02 8.06
CA PRO A 492 -15.38 2.72 8.27
C PRO A 492 -15.63 1.86 9.51
N GLN A 493 -16.60 2.23 10.36
CA GLN A 493 -16.86 1.55 11.63
C GLN A 493 -17.22 0.07 11.47
N ASN A 494 -17.82 -0.29 10.35
CA ASN A 494 -18.22 -1.66 10.00
C ASN A 494 -17.16 -2.44 9.23
N SER A 495 -15.93 -1.92 9.10
CA SER A 495 -14.83 -2.65 8.45
C SER A 495 -14.55 -3.97 9.19
N THR A 496 -14.45 -5.04 8.41
CA THR A 496 -14.07 -6.39 8.87
C THR A 496 -12.68 -6.81 8.41
N GLU A 497 -11.93 -5.85 7.87
CA GLU A 497 -10.55 -6.03 7.43
C GLU A 497 -9.66 -6.39 8.64
N ASP A 498 -8.82 -7.41 8.49
CA ASP A 498 -8.12 -8.04 9.62
C ASP A 498 -7.19 -7.10 10.38
N TYR A 499 -6.42 -6.26 9.67
CA TYR A 499 -5.54 -5.26 10.30
C TYR A 499 -6.34 -4.19 11.06
N VAL A 500 -7.50 -3.78 10.51
CA VAL A 500 -8.39 -2.79 11.16
C VAL A 500 -8.95 -3.35 12.44
N VAL A 501 -9.51 -4.57 12.38
CA VAL A 501 -10.10 -5.24 13.55
C VAL A 501 -9.05 -5.43 14.63
N SER A 502 -7.87 -5.96 14.29
CA SER A 502 -6.76 -6.16 15.23
C SER A 502 -6.31 -4.85 15.88
N SER A 503 -6.17 -3.78 15.09
CA SER A 503 -5.75 -2.46 15.61
C SER A 503 -6.80 -1.86 16.54
N ARG A 504 -8.10 -2.00 16.23
CA ARG A 504 -9.19 -1.55 17.09
C ARG A 504 -9.25 -2.31 18.40
N ILE A 505 -9.10 -3.64 18.34
CA ILE A 505 -9.04 -4.48 19.56
C ILE A 505 -7.89 -4.02 20.44
N THR A 506 -6.68 -3.88 19.88
CA THR A 506 -5.49 -3.41 20.62
C THR A 506 -5.73 -2.03 21.22
N GLN A 507 -6.31 -1.08 20.47
CA GLN A 507 -6.64 0.25 20.96
C GLN A 507 -7.55 0.18 22.20
N LYS A 508 -8.64 -0.59 22.12
CA LYS A 508 -9.61 -0.72 23.19
C LYS A 508 -9.05 -1.42 24.42
N ILE A 509 -8.23 -2.46 24.21
CA ILE A 509 -7.52 -3.14 25.31
C ILE A 509 -6.55 -2.17 26.02
N TYR A 510 -5.79 -1.36 25.28
CA TYR A 510 -4.82 -0.40 25.85
C TYR A 510 -5.53 0.75 26.58
N GLU A 511 -6.72 1.15 26.13
CA GLU A 511 -7.60 2.12 26.79
C GLU A 511 -8.37 1.53 27.99
N ARG A 512 -8.30 0.23 28.23
CA ARG A 512 -9.08 -0.51 29.23
C ARG A 512 -10.59 -0.49 28.96
N ASP A 513 -11.00 -0.24 27.73
CA ASP A 513 -12.39 -0.27 27.26
C ASP A 513 -12.74 -1.67 26.74
N PHE A 514 -12.83 -2.61 27.68
CA PHE A 514 -13.00 -4.04 27.34
C PHE A 514 -14.36 -4.35 26.73
N GLU A 515 -15.40 -3.60 27.08
CA GLU A 515 -16.74 -3.78 26.50
C GLU A 515 -16.77 -3.40 25.02
N ASP A 516 -16.06 -2.33 24.62
CA ASP A 516 -15.91 -1.97 23.23
C ASP A 516 -15.04 -2.99 22.47
N ALA A 517 -13.96 -3.50 23.09
CA ALA A 517 -13.15 -4.56 22.51
C ALA A 517 -13.99 -5.82 22.22
N ILE A 518 -14.82 -6.26 23.17
CA ILE A 518 -15.75 -7.39 23.03
C ILE A 518 -16.66 -7.15 21.81
N ARG A 519 -17.26 -5.95 21.70
CA ARG A 519 -18.15 -5.60 20.59
C ARG A 519 -17.47 -5.71 19.22
N VAL A 520 -16.26 -5.20 19.11
CA VAL A 520 -15.46 -5.27 17.86
C VAL A 520 -15.18 -6.72 17.48
N ILE A 521 -14.80 -7.55 18.45
CA ILE A 521 -14.49 -8.98 18.19
C ILE A 521 -15.76 -9.73 17.80
N GLU A 522 -16.87 -9.56 18.51
CA GLU A 522 -18.15 -10.21 18.22
C GLU A 522 -18.67 -9.80 16.82
N GLN A 523 -18.53 -8.54 16.42
CA GLN A 523 -18.87 -8.09 15.07
C GLN A 523 -18.06 -8.86 14.01
N LYS A 524 -16.75 -9.03 14.20
CA LYS A 524 -15.89 -9.83 13.30
C LYS A 524 -16.34 -11.28 13.24
N LEU A 525 -16.57 -11.90 14.38
CA LEU A 525 -17.01 -13.31 14.47
C LEU A 525 -18.35 -13.54 13.77
N ASN A 526 -19.29 -12.61 13.91
CA ASN A 526 -20.62 -12.66 13.29
C ASN A 526 -20.57 -12.43 11.76
N SER A 527 -19.51 -11.82 11.23
CA SER A 527 -19.31 -11.64 9.78
C SER A 527 -18.85 -12.91 9.06
N ILE A 528 -18.40 -13.94 9.80
CA ILE A 528 -17.91 -15.18 9.24
C ILE A 528 -19.10 -16.11 8.93
N PRO A 529 -19.20 -16.62 7.67
CA PRO A 529 -20.27 -17.55 7.32
C PRO A 529 -20.25 -18.81 8.20
N SER A 530 -21.45 -19.28 8.59
CA SER A 530 -21.60 -20.48 9.40
C SER A 530 -20.97 -21.70 8.71
N GLY A 531 -20.18 -22.48 9.47
CA GLY A 531 -19.50 -23.69 8.96
C GLY A 531 -18.16 -23.43 8.27
N ARG A 532 -17.74 -22.18 8.09
CA ARG A 532 -16.38 -21.87 7.62
C ARG A 532 -15.39 -22.07 8.77
N PRO A 533 -14.27 -22.80 8.56
CA PRO A 533 -13.19 -22.88 9.55
C PRO A 533 -12.65 -21.47 9.86
N LEU A 534 -12.30 -21.24 11.12
CA LEU A 534 -11.67 -19.99 11.52
C LEU A 534 -10.22 -19.97 11.03
N ASP A 535 -9.76 -18.82 10.58
CA ASP A 535 -8.35 -18.58 10.31
C ASP A 535 -7.58 -18.26 11.61
N SER A 536 -6.26 -18.22 11.54
CA SER A 536 -5.41 -18.00 12.72
C SER A 536 -5.63 -16.62 13.38
N ILE A 537 -6.01 -15.61 12.62
CA ILE A 537 -6.31 -14.26 13.13
C ILE A 537 -7.60 -14.28 13.94
N THR A 538 -8.61 -14.96 13.43
CA THR A 538 -9.89 -15.11 14.13
C THR A 538 -9.78 -16.00 15.37
N GLU A 539 -8.95 -17.04 15.32
CA GLU A 539 -8.63 -17.88 16.49
C GLU A 539 -7.94 -17.06 17.60
N ALA A 540 -6.99 -16.19 17.23
CA ALA A 540 -6.38 -15.27 18.19
C ALA A 540 -7.39 -14.25 18.74
N ALA A 541 -8.31 -13.77 17.92
CA ALA A 541 -9.37 -12.88 18.36
C ALA A 541 -10.33 -13.53 19.38
N LEU A 542 -10.61 -14.84 19.24
CA LEU A 542 -11.38 -15.59 20.25
C LEU A 542 -10.67 -15.63 21.62
N VAL A 543 -9.35 -15.78 21.64
CA VAL A 543 -8.57 -15.74 22.88
C VAL A 543 -8.61 -14.35 23.49
N GLN A 544 -8.47 -13.30 22.68
CA GLN A 544 -8.61 -11.92 23.13
C GLN A 544 -10.01 -11.62 23.67
N LEU A 545 -11.07 -12.18 23.04
CA LEU A 545 -12.45 -12.11 23.54
C LEU A 545 -12.54 -12.67 24.95
N GLY A 546 -11.98 -13.87 25.16
CA GLY A 546 -11.96 -14.51 26.48
C GLY A 546 -11.29 -13.63 27.54
N PHE A 547 -10.15 -13.03 27.24
CA PHE A 547 -9.47 -12.13 28.18
C PHE A 547 -10.24 -10.83 28.42
N CYS A 548 -10.83 -10.20 27.39
CA CYS A 548 -11.67 -9.02 27.59
C CYS A 548 -12.90 -9.33 28.46
N GLN A 549 -13.53 -10.49 28.27
CA GLN A 549 -14.65 -10.94 29.10
C GLN A 549 -14.21 -11.23 30.54
N GLU A 550 -13.02 -11.83 30.76
CA GLU A 550 -12.47 -12.03 32.08
C GLU A 550 -12.21 -10.70 32.81
N TRP A 551 -11.59 -9.74 32.14
CA TRP A 551 -11.30 -8.41 32.70
C TRP A 551 -12.59 -7.58 32.96
N SER A 552 -13.68 -7.89 32.24
CA SER A 552 -15.02 -7.36 32.48
C SER A 552 -15.81 -8.17 33.51
N SER A 553 -15.18 -9.11 34.24
CA SER A 553 -15.82 -9.99 35.24
C SER A 553 -16.90 -10.95 34.66
N ARG A 554 -16.89 -11.19 33.33
CA ARG A 554 -17.80 -12.12 32.63
C ARG A 554 -17.17 -13.52 32.55
N HIS A 555 -16.87 -14.13 33.70
CA HIS A 555 -16.07 -15.35 33.76
C HIS A 555 -16.67 -16.56 33.03
N GLY A 556 -18.01 -16.70 33.02
CA GLY A 556 -18.68 -17.80 32.30
C GLY A 556 -18.50 -17.70 30.78
N ASP A 557 -18.66 -16.50 30.23
CA ASP A 557 -18.46 -16.22 28.81
C ASP A 557 -16.99 -16.40 28.41
N ALA A 558 -16.07 -15.95 29.27
CA ALA A 558 -14.64 -16.09 29.07
C ALA A 558 -14.23 -17.58 28.91
N GLN A 559 -14.73 -18.45 29.81
CA GLN A 559 -14.47 -19.89 29.74
C GLN A 559 -15.00 -20.51 28.44
N GLN A 560 -16.16 -20.07 27.94
CA GLN A 560 -16.71 -20.53 26.66
C GLN A 560 -15.83 -20.07 25.49
N SER A 561 -15.40 -18.81 25.50
CA SER A 561 -14.55 -18.26 24.44
C SER A 561 -13.20 -18.98 24.37
N PHE A 562 -12.54 -19.22 25.50
CA PHE A 562 -11.29 -19.98 25.53
C PHE A 562 -11.47 -21.44 25.10
N SER A 563 -12.54 -22.10 25.53
CA SER A 563 -12.85 -23.48 25.11
C SER A 563 -13.08 -23.56 23.61
N ARG A 564 -13.85 -22.63 23.06
CA ARG A 564 -14.09 -22.52 21.63
C ARG A 564 -12.79 -22.28 20.83
N ALA A 565 -11.88 -21.43 21.35
CA ALA A 565 -10.57 -21.22 20.74
C ALA A 565 -9.74 -22.53 20.70
N VAL A 566 -9.69 -23.28 21.81
CA VAL A 566 -9.00 -24.56 21.86
C VAL A 566 -9.59 -25.56 20.86
N GLU A 567 -10.92 -25.65 20.75
CA GLU A 567 -11.60 -26.53 19.82
C GLU A 567 -11.37 -26.18 18.35
N SER A 568 -11.37 -24.89 18.02
CA SER A 568 -11.17 -24.44 16.63
C SER A 568 -9.76 -24.70 16.11
N ILE A 569 -8.77 -24.69 17.02
CA ILE A 569 -7.35 -24.88 16.67
C ILE A 569 -7.00 -26.38 16.55
N LYS A 570 -7.75 -27.29 17.14
CA LYS A 570 -7.47 -28.73 17.02
C LYS A 570 -7.58 -29.21 15.58
N PRO A 571 -6.58 -29.92 15.04
CA PRO A 571 -6.66 -30.49 13.71
C PRO A 571 -7.81 -31.50 13.62
N THR A 572 -8.53 -31.46 12.49
CA THR A 572 -9.44 -32.55 12.08
C THR A 572 -8.67 -33.58 11.26
N GLU A 573 -9.27 -34.75 10.99
CA GLU A 573 -8.62 -35.82 10.21
C GLU A 573 -8.18 -35.36 8.82
N ASP A 574 -8.90 -34.40 8.23
CA ASP A 574 -8.65 -33.86 6.88
C ASP A 574 -7.85 -32.55 6.84
N THR A 575 -7.49 -32.00 8.00
CA THR A 575 -6.79 -30.72 8.07
C THR A 575 -5.49 -30.85 8.86
N VAL A 576 -4.43 -30.27 8.31
CA VAL A 576 -3.19 -29.98 9.05
C VAL A 576 -3.25 -28.52 9.48
N VAL A 577 -3.29 -28.31 10.79
CA VAL A 577 -2.78 -27.04 11.32
C VAL A 577 -1.27 -27.21 11.26
N ALA A 578 -0.61 -26.51 10.35
CA ALA A 578 0.86 -26.44 10.40
C ALA A 578 1.20 -25.88 11.80
N PRO A 579 1.75 -26.68 12.71
CA PRO A 579 1.88 -26.29 14.13
C PRO A 579 2.71 -25.02 14.29
N GLU A 580 3.47 -24.72 13.28
CA GLU A 580 4.47 -23.66 13.22
C GLU A 580 3.98 -22.45 12.42
N ALA A 581 2.82 -22.53 11.75
CA ALA A 581 2.26 -21.41 11.02
C ALA A 581 1.54 -20.45 11.98
N ASN A 582 1.88 -19.20 11.89
CA ASN A 582 1.13 -18.06 12.42
C ASN A 582 0.72 -18.09 13.92
N GLY A 583 1.62 -18.59 14.80
CA GLY A 583 1.44 -18.40 16.24
C GLY A 583 0.52 -19.42 16.93
N VAL A 584 0.15 -20.51 16.27
CA VAL A 584 -0.73 -21.55 16.83
C VAL A 584 -0.34 -22.02 18.26
N PRO A 585 0.93 -22.37 18.56
CA PRO A 585 1.30 -22.74 19.92
C PRO A 585 1.09 -21.60 20.93
N SER A 586 1.38 -20.38 20.56
CA SER A 586 1.19 -19.20 21.41
C SER A 586 -0.29 -18.93 21.68
N THR A 587 -1.14 -19.04 20.66
CA THR A 587 -2.60 -18.89 20.80
C THR A 587 -3.20 -19.96 21.69
N LEU A 588 -2.81 -21.24 21.51
CA LEU A 588 -3.21 -22.34 22.39
C LEU A 588 -2.73 -22.14 23.83
N ALA A 589 -1.48 -21.69 24.01
CA ALA A 589 -0.91 -21.43 25.33
C ALA A 589 -1.75 -20.38 26.09
N LEU A 590 -2.11 -19.29 25.42
CA LEU A 590 -2.96 -18.24 26.00
C LEU A 590 -4.38 -18.73 26.28
N ALA A 591 -4.97 -19.54 25.40
CA ALA A 591 -6.28 -20.14 25.62
C ALA A 591 -6.29 -21.07 26.87
N TYR A 592 -5.27 -21.95 27.00
CA TYR A 592 -5.13 -22.77 28.19
C TYR A 592 -4.84 -21.97 29.45
N ALA A 593 -4.11 -20.86 29.34
CA ALA A 593 -3.89 -19.96 30.46
C ALA A 593 -5.19 -19.31 30.93
N GLY A 594 -6.08 -18.93 29.99
CA GLY A 594 -7.42 -18.43 30.29
C GLY A 594 -8.32 -19.47 30.95
N LEU A 595 -8.20 -20.74 30.57
CA LEU A 595 -8.91 -21.88 31.21
C LEU A 595 -8.33 -22.26 32.59
N GLY A 596 -7.21 -21.68 33.03
CA GLY A 596 -6.51 -22.00 34.27
C GLY A 596 -5.67 -23.31 34.20
N GLU A 597 -5.49 -23.87 33.02
CA GLU A 597 -4.74 -25.10 32.78
C GLU A 597 -3.23 -24.84 32.72
N LYS A 598 -2.63 -24.49 33.85
CA LYS A 598 -1.24 -24.02 33.97
C LYS A 598 -0.23 -24.90 33.23
N GLN A 599 -0.29 -26.21 33.40
CA GLN A 599 0.71 -27.09 32.79
C GLN A 599 0.64 -27.08 31.28
N LYS A 600 -0.58 -27.23 30.71
CA LYS A 600 -0.76 -27.19 29.25
C LYS A 600 -0.37 -25.80 28.67
N ALA A 601 -0.70 -24.72 29.36
CA ALA A 601 -0.32 -23.39 28.96
C ALA A 601 1.20 -23.22 28.84
N LEU A 602 1.96 -23.65 29.86
CA LEU A 602 3.43 -23.57 29.85
C LEU A 602 4.04 -24.54 28.81
N GLU A 603 3.51 -25.74 28.64
CA GLU A 603 3.95 -26.69 27.61
C GLU A 603 3.80 -26.09 26.20
N GLN A 604 2.63 -25.53 25.88
CA GLN A 604 2.41 -24.93 24.56
C GLN A 604 3.23 -23.65 24.36
N ALA A 605 3.40 -22.82 25.38
CA ALA A 605 4.26 -21.64 25.31
C ALA A 605 5.72 -22.02 25.04
N GLN A 606 6.25 -23.02 25.79
CA GLN A 606 7.61 -23.51 25.58
C GLN A 606 7.77 -24.17 24.21
N ARG A 607 6.76 -24.91 23.75
CA ARG A 607 6.73 -25.44 22.38
C ARG A 607 6.86 -24.33 21.34
N GLY A 608 6.09 -23.22 21.47
CA GLY A 608 6.20 -22.09 20.57
C GLY A 608 7.60 -21.50 20.51
N VAL A 609 8.27 -21.33 21.66
CA VAL A 609 9.66 -20.86 21.70
C VAL A 609 10.60 -21.83 20.98
N ASN A 610 10.41 -23.14 21.16
CA ASN A 610 11.25 -24.16 20.53
C ASN A 610 11.03 -24.24 19.01
N ASP A 611 9.75 -24.22 18.58
CA ASP A 611 9.37 -24.29 17.17
C ASP A 611 9.88 -23.07 16.37
N TYR A 612 10.00 -21.92 17.04
CA TYR A 612 10.52 -20.69 16.44
C TYR A 612 12.01 -20.42 16.70
N HIS A 613 12.80 -21.41 17.15
CA HIS A 613 14.20 -21.22 17.53
C HIS A 613 15.06 -20.55 16.47
N ALA A 614 14.79 -20.77 15.17
CA ALA A 614 15.50 -20.20 14.02
C ALA A 614 14.77 -18.99 13.40
N ASP A 615 13.67 -18.50 14.00
CA ASP A 615 12.83 -17.44 13.46
C ASP A 615 12.98 -16.15 14.28
N ALA A 616 13.82 -15.24 13.84
CA ALA A 616 14.09 -13.98 14.53
C ALA A 616 12.87 -13.01 14.59
N VAL A 617 11.78 -13.32 13.92
CA VAL A 617 10.52 -12.54 13.96
C VAL A 617 9.53 -13.14 14.96
N ASN A 618 9.30 -14.46 14.91
CA ASN A 618 8.27 -15.08 15.74
C ASN A 618 8.79 -15.53 17.13
N LYS A 619 10.07 -15.82 17.25
CA LYS A 619 10.64 -16.24 18.53
C LYS A 619 10.45 -15.23 19.65
N PRO A 620 10.74 -13.91 19.45
CA PRO A 620 10.51 -12.91 20.50
C PRO A 620 9.04 -12.82 20.94
N ALA A 621 8.10 -12.97 20.03
CA ALA A 621 6.68 -12.96 20.34
C ALA A 621 6.29 -14.22 21.18
N ALA A 622 6.83 -15.40 20.86
CA ALA A 622 6.60 -16.61 21.64
C ALA A 622 7.23 -16.52 23.04
N GLU A 623 8.41 -15.96 23.16
CA GLU A 623 9.07 -15.68 24.44
C GLU A 623 8.27 -14.69 25.29
N ALA A 624 7.66 -13.66 24.67
CA ALA A 624 6.77 -12.74 25.36
C ALA A 624 5.51 -13.43 25.89
N VAL A 625 4.88 -14.32 25.11
CA VAL A 625 3.73 -15.12 25.56
C VAL A 625 4.12 -16.04 26.74
N LEU A 626 5.30 -16.68 26.69
CA LEU A 626 5.79 -17.48 27.80
C LEU A 626 5.93 -16.63 29.08
N ALA A 627 6.52 -15.45 28.97
CA ALA A 627 6.67 -14.53 30.10
C ALA A 627 5.32 -14.03 30.66
N GLN A 628 4.33 -13.76 29.80
CA GLN A 628 2.96 -13.39 30.19
C GLN A 628 2.29 -14.53 30.99
N ILE A 629 2.44 -15.77 30.54
CA ILE A 629 1.88 -16.95 31.19
C ILE A 629 2.58 -17.19 32.54
N GLN A 630 3.91 -17.05 32.61
CA GLN A 630 4.66 -17.12 33.86
C GLN A 630 4.18 -16.07 34.86
N ALA A 631 4.02 -14.82 34.43
CA ALA A 631 3.51 -13.73 35.27
C ALA A 631 2.09 -14.04 35.78
N ARG A 632 1.18 -14.52 34.91
CA ARG A 632 -0.20 -14.88 35.25
C ARG A 632 -0.27 -15.97 36.33
N PHE A 633 0.62 -16.96 36.29
CA PHE A 633 0.66 -18.05 37.26
C PHE A 633 1.62 -17.81 38.44
N GLY A 634 2.12 -16.58 38.62
CA GLY A 634 2.86 -16.13 39.80
C GLY A 634 4.36 -16.37 39.75
N ASP A 635 4.93 -16.83 38.63
CA ASP A 635 6.37 -16.91 38.41
C ASP A 635 6.87 -15.54 37.90
N LEU A 636 6.86 -14.54 38.81
CA LEU A 636 7.23 -13.16 38.48
C LEU A 636 8.72 -13.02 38.18
N ASP A 637 9.56 -13.84 38.80
CA ASP A 637 11.01 -13.77 38.61
C ASP A 637 11.41 -14.15 37.18
N SER A 638 10.91 -15.28 36.68
CA SER A 638 11.16 -15.71 35.29
C SER A 638 10.59 -14.70 34.28
N ALA A 639 9.37 -14.23 34.53
CA ALA A 639 8.74 -13.25 33.66
C ALA A 639 9.54 -11.95 33.54
N ILE A 640 9.95 -11.36 34.68
CA ILE A 640 10.73 -10.10 34.70
C ILE A 640 12.11 -10.30 34.08
N ALA A 641 12.76 -11.45 34.31
CA ALA A 641 14.09 -11.74 33.76
C ALA A 641 14.13 -11.76 32.22
N ALA A 642 13.02 -12.11 31.56
CA ALA A 642 12.90 -12.13 30.10
C ALA A 642 12.77 -10.73 29.47
N LEU A 643 12.21 -9.74 30.18
CA LEU A 643 11.81 -8.46 29.61
C LEU A 643 12.97 -7.61 29.05
N PRO A 644 14.15 -7.50 29.67
CA PRO A 644 15.26 -6.74 29.11
C PRO A 644 15.67 -7.23 27.72
N HIS A 645 15.80 -8.54 27.53
CA HIS A 645 16.07 -9.14 26.23
C HIS A 645 14.99 -8.82 25.20
N LEU A 646 13.73 -8.98 25.59
CA LEU A 646 12.58 -8.73 24.69
C LEU A 646 12.43 -7.25 24.28
N LEU A 647 12.94 -6.31 25.09
CA LEU A 647 12.99 -4.90 24.74
C LEU A 647 14.13 -4.57 23.77
N GLU A 648 15.17 -5.39 23.67
CA GLU A 648 16.34 -5.13 22.83
C GLU A 648 16.23 -5.79 21.45
N VAL A 649 15.72 -7.02 21.37
CA VAL A 649 15.63 -7.75 20.10
C VAL A 649 14.59 -7.16 19.15
N PRO A 650 14.82 -7.17 17.83
CA PRO A 650 13.80 -6.84 16.85
C PRO A 650 12.54 -7.71 17.01
N ALA A 651 11.38 -7.19 16.64
CA ALA A 651 10.07 -7.84 16.79
C ALA A 651 9.72 -8.25 18.24
N GLY A 652 10.46 -7.79 19.24
CA GLY A 652 10.15 -7.99 20.64
C GLY A 652 9.19 -6.92 21.19
N LEU A 653 9.15 -6.80 22.51
CA LEU A 653 8.25 -5.90 23.21
C LEU A 653 8.62 -4.42 23.02
N THR A 654 7.65 -3.54 23.20
CA THR A 654 7.83 -2.09 23.34
C THR A 654 7.50 -1.66 24.76
N ILE A 655 7.99 -0.49 25.17
CA ILE A 655 7.63 0.09 26.46
C ILE A 655 6.13 0.35 26.54
N ALA A 656 5.50 0.72 25.42
CA ALA A 656 4.06 0.93 25.34
C ALA A 656 3.30 -0.37 25.63
N SER A 657 3.69 -1.51 25.03
CA SER A 657 3.05 -2.80 25.29
C SER A 657 3.16 -3.19 26.77
N LEU A 658 4.33 -3.04 27.41
CA LEU A 658 4.49 -3.30 28.84
C LEU A 658 3.63 -2.37 29.71
N LYS A 659 3.46 -1.11 29.29
CA LYS A 659 2.72 -0.09 30.04
C LYS A 659 1.21 -0.27 29.94
N PHE A 660 0.68 -0.61 28.77
CA PHE A 660 -0.75 -0.53 28.50
C PHE A 660 -1.44 -1.90 28.46
N ASP A 661 -0.72 -2.97 28.06
CA ASP A 661 -1.33 -4.29 27.94
C ASP A 661 -1.64 -4.89 29.32
N PRO A 662 -2.93 -5.26 29.59
CA PRO A 662 -3.37 -5.88 30.84
C PRO A 662 -2.70 -7.22 31.15
N MET A 663 -2.16 -7.91 30.15
CA MET A 663 -1.42 -9.16 30.38
C MET A 663 -0.23 -8.99 31.32
N TRP A 664 0.31 -7.78 31.43
CA TRP A 664 1.41 -7.43 32.35
C TRP A 664 0.98 -6.90 33.71
N ASP A 665 -0.32 -6.84 34.00
CA ASP A 665 -0.85 -6.34 35.29
C ASP A 665 -0.33 -7.11 36.50
N PRO A 666 -0.07 -8.44 36.44
CA PRO A 666 0.53 -9.15 37.55
C PRO A 666 1.91 -8.61 37.99
N LEU A 667 2.65 -7.98 37.08
CA LEU A 667 3.99 -7.45 37.33
C LEU A 667 3.98 -6.01 37.88
N ARG A 668 2.88 -5.25 37.75
CA ARG A 668 2.85 -3.79 38.04
C ARG A 668 3.22 -3.41 39.47
N LYS A 669 3.05 -4.33 40.44
CA LYS A 669 3.38 -4.08 41.83
C LYS A 669 4.82 -4.47 42.18
N ASP A 670 5.60 -5.04 41.24
CA ASP A 670 6.98 -5.42 41.46
C ASP A 670 7.92 -4.22 41.19
N PRO A 671 8.75 -3.79 42.17
CA PRO A 671 9.63 -2.65 42.00
C PRO A 671 10.64 -2.79 40.83
N ARG A 672 10.99 -4.02 40.46
CA ARG A 672 11.89 -4.30 39.32
C ARG A 672 11.23 -3.97 38.01
N PHE A 673 9.93 -4.24 37.88
CA PHE A 673 9.15 -3.90 36.70
C PHE A 673 8.98 -2.38 36.57
N GLU A 674 8.65 -1.68 37.66
CA GLU A 674 8.57 -0.21 37.67
C GLU A 674 9.91 0.43 37.29
N LYS A 675 11.00 -0.07 37.82
CA LYS A 675 12.35 0.38 37.47
C LYS A 675 12.66 0.15 36.00
N LEU A 676 12.31 -1.03 35.43
CA LEU A 676 12.50 -1.34 34.01
C LEU A 676 11.76 -0.32 33.12
N LEU A 677 10.51 0.00 33.45
CA LEU A 677 9.73 1.00 32.72
C LEU A 677 10.36 2.39 32.82
N ALA A 678 10.83 2.80 34.01
CA ALA A 678 11.43 4.11 34.21
C ALA A 678 12.76 4.25 33.45
N ASP A 679 13.64 3.24 33.53
CA ASP A 679 14.96 3.23 32.86
C ASP A 679 14.86 3.29 31.33
N ASN A 680 13.76 2.77 30.74
CA ASN A 680 13.54 2.71 29.30
C ASN A 680 12.50 3.72 28.78
N SER A 681 11.92 4.57 29.63
CA SER A 681 10.89 5.55 29.26
C SER A 681 11.40 6.66 28.30
N LYS A 682 12.71 6.77 28.09
CA LYS A 682 13.37 7.76 27.22
C LYS A 682 13.90 7.14 25.91
N LYS A 683 13.79 5.82 25.76
CA LYS A 683 14.11 5.12 24.51
C LYS A 683 12.84 4.95 23.66
#